data_3528961cc3f5c871ac7637d69c8a7186
#
_entry.id   3528961cc3f5c871ac7637d69c8a7186
#
_cell.length_a   1.000
_cell.length_b   1.000
_cell.length_c   1.000
_cell.angle_alpha   90.00
_cell.angle_beta   90.00
_cell.angle_gamma   90.00
#
_symmetry.space_group_name_H-M   'P 1'
#
loop_
_entity.id
_entity.type
_entity.pdbx_description
1 polymer ?
#
loop_
_entity_poly.entity_id
_entity_poly.type
_entity_poly.pdbx_seq_one_letter_code
_entity_poly.pdbx_strand_id
1 'polypeptide(L)'
;MTDAAQRIAALRQELDAHNYRYYVLDEPSVPDAEYDRLFRELQALEAEHPELVTPESPTQRVGGEALSAFGEVRHEVPMLSLGNAFEEEDLRAFDRSVQIGLGVQGGDLFGGGAEIEYSCEPKLDGLAVSLRYENGQLVRGATRGDGSTGEDITSNVRTIRNVPLKLQGEGWPQVLEVRGEVFMPKAGFEELNARQAESGGKTFANPRNAAAGSLRQLDPKITASRPLEFCCYGVGQVSGELPGTQVAMLQQLKAWGIPISRELKLAKGVEACLEYYRDIGQRRMSLAYDIDGVVFKVNNIEDQQQLGFRARTPHWAIAHKFPAQEELTELLDVEFQVGRTGAVTPVARLNPVKVAGVVVANATLHNMDEVARLGVMIGDTVIIRRAGDVIPQVMGVVPERRPENARPVQIPEQCPVCGSAVERTQLVKRSKGKASFSEGSVYRCVGRLSCQAQLKQAIIHFVSRRAMDIEGLGDKTIEQLVDEKLIASPADLYRLTFEQIIGLEGFAEVSSNKLLKAIADSKRPTLARFIYALGIPDVGEETAKVLARSLGSLSRIQQALPEVLTYLPDIGLEVAHEIHSFFEDGHNQQVISALLGECGLELQEEGELSAEFSAVATLAGMLDKLNIPTVGPGAAQKLAERFGSLEGVLGGDWLDMRQALPEKQAKAVREFFDNADNAQLARAIEQQLRDFGMHWESEKKVAEGLPLAGQTWVLTGTLEVMSRDVAKEKLESLGAKVAGSVSAKTHCVVAGPGAGSKLAKASELGVKVLDEAQFLDQLKAYGIEA
;
A
#
# COMPACT_ATOMS: atom_id res chain seq x y z
N MET A 1 -11.97 -51.33 -4.31
CA MET A 1 -11.00 -50.72 -3.37
C MET A 1 -11.71 -50.30 -2.11
N THR A 2 -11.16 -50.54 -0.94
CA THR A 2 -11.73 -50.05 0.32
C THR A 2 -11.68 -48.50 0.35
N ASP A 3 -12.62 -47.88 1.05
CA ASP A 3 -12.71 -46.41 1.19
C ASP A 3 -11.37 -45.84 1.70
N ALA A 4 -10.70 -46.52 2.64
CA ALA A 4 -9.39 -46.17 3.14
C ALA A 4 -8.30 -46.14 2.07
N ALA A 5 -8.27 -47.14 1.16
CA ALA A 5 -7.28 -47.20 0.10
C ALA A 5 -7.45 -46.03 -0.89
N GLN A 6 -8.69 -45.65 -1.18
CA GLN A 6 -8.98 -44.50 -2.06
C GLN A 6 -8.55 -43.18 -1.37
N ARG A 7 -8.81 -43.02 -0.07
CA ARG A 7 -8.40 -41.83 0.69
C ARG A 7 -6.88 -41.70 0.78
N ILE A 8 -6.17 -42.82 1.03
CA ILE A 8 -4.72 -42.86 1.04
C ILE A 8 -4.14 -42.42 -0.30
N ALA A 9 -4.68 -42.95 -1.40
CA ALA A 9 -4.22 -42.58 -2.73
C ALA A 9 -4.43 -41.08 -3.03
N ALA A 10 -5.59 -40.56 -2.67
CA ALA A 10 -5.90 -39.12 -2.83
C ALA A 10 -4.96 -38.23 -2.00
N LEU A 11 -4.72 -38.58 -0.73
CA LEU A 11 -3.81 -37.84 0.15
C LEU A 11 -2.36 -37.86 -0.36
N ARG A 12 -1.88 -39.00 -0.86
CA ARG A 12 -0.54 -39.11 -1.45
C ARG A 12 -0.38 -38.18 -2.65
N GLN A 13 -1.37 -38.18 -3.54
CA GLN A 13 -1.35 -37.33 -4.73
C GLN A 13 -1.37 -35.85 -4.34
N GLU A 14 -2.22 -35.46 -3.39
CA GLU A 14 -2.32 -34.07 -2.92
C GLU A 14 -1.03 -33.62 -2.21
N LEU A 15 -0.48 -34.47 -1.32
CA LEU A 15 0.77 -34.17 -0.63
C LEU A 15 1.97 -34.12 -1.57
N ASP A 16 2.04 -34.98 -2.59
CA ASP A 16 3.09 -34.91 -3.60
C ASP A 16 3.02 -33.62 -4.41
N ALA A 17 1.81 -33.17 -4.78
CA ALA A 17 1.63 -31.87 -5.43
C ALA A 17 2.05 -30.71 -4.54
N HIS A 18 1.70 -30.73 -3.24
CA HIS A 18 2.14 -29.73 -2.28
C HIS A 18 3.65 -29.75 -2.03
N ASN A 19 4.26 -30.93 -1.94
CA ASN A 19 5.70 -31.10 -1.86
C ASN A 19 6.42 -30.50 -3.06
N TYR A 20 5.93 -30.73 -4.26
CA TYR A 20 6.50 -30.17 -5.47
C TYR A 20 6.44 -28.63 -5.47
N ARG A 21 5.29 -28.06 -5.13
CA ARG A 21 5.14 -26.60 -5.01
C ARG A 21 6.01 -25.99 -3.93
N TYR A 22 6.12 -26.65 -2.80
CA TYR A 22 6.85 -26.16 -1.62
C TYR A 22 8.37 -26.28 -1.76
N TYR A 23 8.85 -27.48 -2.14
CA TYR A 23 10.29 -27.77 -2.18
C TYR A 23 10.96 -27.54 -3.54
N VAL A 24 10.21 -27.58 -4.62
CA VAL A 24 10.75 -27.46 -5.97
C VAL A 24 10.45 -26.09 -6.59
N LEU A 25 9.22 -25.62 -6.50
CA LEU A 25 8.82 -24.34 -7.09
C LEU A 25 8.95 -23.14 -6.15
N ASP A 26 9.12 -23.36 -4.84
CA ASP A 26 9.09 -22.32 -3.79
C ASP A 26 7.81 -21.45 -3.84
N GLU A 27 6.71 -22.03 -4.30
CA GLU A 27 5.40 -21.41 -4.46
C GLU A 27 4.30 -22.26 -3.81
N PRO A 28 4.28 -22.38 -2.46
CA PRO A 28 3.26 -23.17 -1.79
C PRO A 28 1.86 -22.58 -2.04
N SER A 29 0.90 -23.46 -2.29
CA SER A 29 -0.51 -23.09 -2.50
C SER A 29 -1.36 -23.18 -1.24
N VAL A 30 -0.85 -23.80 -0.20
CA VAL A 30 -1.53 -23.95 1.09
C VAL A 30 -0.58 -23.61 2.24
N PRO A 31 -1.12 -23.18 3.41
CA PRO A 31 -0.31 -22.96 4.61
C PRO A 31 0.33 -24.28 5.10
N ASP A 32 1.45 -24.15 5.84
CA ASP A 32 2.12 -25.29 6.46
C ASP A 32 1.19 -26.09 7.39
N ALA A 33 0.28 -25.41 8.08
CA ALA A 33 -0.72 -26.05 8.94
C ALA A 33 -1.63 -27.01 8.19
N GLU A 34 -2.04 -26.67 6.99
CA GLU A 34 -2.86 -27.54 6.14
C GLU A 34 -2.05 -28.73 5.63
N TYR A 35 -0.81 -28.50 5.20
CA TYR A 35 0.08 -29.59 4.82
C TYR A 35 0.28 -30.56 5.99
N ASP A 36 0.55 -30.06 7.19
CA ASP A 36 0.74 -30.88 8.38
C ASP A 36 -0.54 -31.66 8.76
N ARG A 37 -1.71 -31.08 8.53
CA ARG A 37 -3.01 -31.75 8.76
C ARG A 37 -3.20 -32.91 7.80
N LEU A 38 -2.99 -32.69 6.51
CA LEU A 38 -3.07 -33.73 5.49
C LEU A 38 -2.04 -34.85 5.70
N PHE A 39 -0.84 -34.46 6.11
CA PHE A 39 0.24 -35.40 6.41
C PHE A 39 -0.10 -36.29 7.61
N ARG A 40 -0.62 -35.71 8.68
CA ARG A 40 -1.07 -36.47 9.88
C ARG A 40 -2.23 -37.42 9.55
N GLU A 41 -3.17 -37.00 8.72
CA GLU A 41 -4.25 -37.85 8.25
C GLU A 41 -3.70 -39.08 7.50
N LEU A 42 -2.75 -38.88 6.60
CA LEU A 42 -2.11 -39.97 5.88
C LEU A 42 -1.34 -40.89 6.84
N GLN A 43 -0.59 -40.34 7.79
CA GLN A 43 0.12 -41.15 8.79
C GLN A 43 -0.84 -42.03 9.61
N ALA A 44 -1.96 -41.46 10.06
CA ALA A 44 -2.97 -42.20 10.81
C ALA A 44 -3.58 -43.34 10.01
N LEU A 45 -3.95 -43.09 8.74
CA LEU A 45 -4.50 -44.11 7.85
C LEU A 45 -3.48 -45.21 7.52
N GLU A 46 -2.23 -44.88 7.31
CA GLU A 46 -1.15 -45.83 7.08
C GLU A 46 -0.83 -46.66 8.35
N ALA A 47 -0.97 -46.09 9.55
CA ALA A 47 -0.83 -46.82 10.79
C ALA A 47 -1.97 -47.83 11.01
N GLU A 48 -3.18 -47.48 10.61
CA GLU A 48 -4.36 -48.38 10.64
C GLU A 48 -4.29 -49.46 9.56
N HIS A 49 -3.63 -49.19 8.43
CA HIS A 49 -3.52 -50.05 7.27
C HIS A 49 -2.06 -50.27 6.83
N PRO A 50 -1.23 -50.95 7.63
CA PRO A 50 0.20 -51.14 7.33
C PRO A 50 0.46 -51.80 5.98
N GLU A 51 -0.48 -52.63 5.48
CA GLU A 51 -0.40 -53.31 4.20
C GLU A 51 -0.47 -52.36 2.99
N LEU A 52 -0.96 -51.13 3.19
CA LEU A 52 -1.06 -50.10 2.15
C LEU A 52 0.14 -49.13 2.12
N VAL A 53 1.08 -49.25 3.05
CA VAL A 53 2.29 -48.44 3.06
C VAL A 53 3.21 -48.82 1.92
N THR A 54 3.63 -47.83 1.12
CA THR A 54 4.58 -48.04 0.02
C THR A 54 5.83 -47.17 0.21
N PRO A 55 6.99 -47.55 -0.32
CA PRO A 55 8.22 -46.77 -0.22
C PRO A 55 8.09 -45.36 -0.83
N GLU A 56 7.17 -45.17 -1.79
CA GLU A 56 6.93 -43.92 -2.49
C GLU A 56 6.00 -42.96 -1.70
N SER A 57 5.39 -43.42 -0.59
CA SER A 57 4.54 -42.58 0.22
C SER A 57 5.30 -41.33 0.73
N PRO A 58 4.70 -40.14 0.75
CA PRO A 58 5.28 -38.93 1.35
C PRO A 58 5.73 -39.14 2.80
N THR A 59 5.11 -40.09 3.51
CA THR A 59 5.50 -40.42 4.90
C THR A 59 6.84 -41.17 5.01
N GLN A 60 7.34 -41.73 3.92
CA GLN A 60 8.57 -42.54 3.86
C GLN A 60 9.76 -41.79 3.26
N ARG A 61 9.57 -40.57 2.76
CA ARG A 61 10.61 -39.77 2.13
C ARG A 61 10.62 -38.32 2.60
N VAL A 62 11.70 -37.61 2.31
CA VAL A 62 11.96 -36.22 2.73
C VAL A 62 11.95 -35.32 1.49
N GLY A 63 11.28 -34.16 1.57
CA GLY A 63 11.40 -33.09 0.60
C GLY A 63 10.99 -33.44 -0.83
N GLY A 64 11.40 -32.60 -1.77
CA GLY A 64 11.18 -32.75 -3.20
C GLY A 64 12.44 -33.17 -3.97
N GLU A 65 12.27 -33.58 -5.21
CA GLU A 65 13.38 -33.91 -6.11
C GLU A 65 14.22 -32.67 -6.44
N ALA A 66 15.53 -32.88 -6.63
CA ALA A 66 16.46 -31.83 -7.04
C ALA A 66 16.18 -31.38 -8.49
N LEU A 67 16.26 -30.08 -8.74
CA LEU A 67 16.19 -29.55 -10.12
C LEU A 67 17.49 -29.81 -10.87
N SER A 68 17.39 -30.42 -12.04
CA SER A 68 18.55 -30.79 -12.87
C SER A 68 19.39 -29.60 -13.35
N ALA A 69 18.82 -28.38 -13.35
CA ALA A 69 19.53 -27.16 -13.78
C ALA A 69 20.74 -26.78 -12.91
N PHE A 70 20.76 -27.23 -11.62
CA PHE A 70 21.83 -26.92 -10.66
C PHE A 70 22.93 -27.99 -10.58
N GLY A 71 22.73 -29.15 -11.19
CA GLY A 71 23.55 -30.31 -10.89
C GLY A 71 23.17 -30.98 -9.58
N GLU A 72 23.47 -32.27 -9.47
CA GLU A 72 23.09 -33.10 -8.34
C GLU A 72 24.26 -33.29 -7.36
N VAL A 73 23.93 -33.26 -6.08
CA VAL A 73 24.84 -33.61 -4.99
C VAL A 73 24.22 -34.72 -4.17
N ARG A 74 24.90 -35.87 -4.13
CA ARG A 74 24.51 -36.97 -3.25
C ARG A 74 25.03 -36.71 -1.84
N HIS A 75 24.13 -36.81 -0.86
CA HIS A 75 24.51 -36.71 0.57
C HIS A 75 25.07 -38.01 1.06
N GLU A 76 26.32 -38.00 1.58
CA GLU A 76 26.96 -39.18 2.19
C GLU A 76 26.21 -39.65 3.45
N VAL A 77 25.71 -38.68 4.20
CA VAL A 77 24.81 -38.92 5.35
C VAL A 77 23.46 -38.30 4.99
N PRO A 78 22.35 -39.06 5.00
CA PRO A 78 21.04 -38.52 4.64
C PRO A 78 20.63 -37.30 5.48
N MET A 79 20.01 -36.33 4.88
CA MET A 79 19.41 -35.19 5.57
C MET A 79 17.96 -35.56 5.92
N LEU A 80 17.68 -35.73 7.21
CA LEU A 80 16.38 -36.17 7.69
C LEU A 80 15.44 -34.99 8.01
N SER A 81 14.14 -35.25 7.98
CA SER A 81 13.14 -34.34 8.56
C SER A 81 12.98 -34.59 10.05
N LEU A 82 12.39 -33.63 10.77
CA LEU A 82 12.02 -33.79 12.16
C LEU A 82 10.57 -34.23 12.32
N GLY A 83 10.29 -35.07 13.31
CA GLY A 83 8.93 -35.28 13.80
C GLY A 83 8.42 -34.01 14.45
N ASN A 84 7.09 -33.85 14.49
CA ASN A 84 6.44 -32.68 15.05
C ASN A 84 5.70 -32.99 16.36
N ALA A 85 5.82 -32.09 17.33
CA ALA A 85 4.94 -31.97 18.47
C ALA A 85 4.12 -30.68 18.31
N PHE A 86 2.83 -30.72 18.59
CA PHE A 86 1.92 -29.57 18.52
C PHE A 86 1.42 -29.17 19.90
N GLU A 87 1.26 -30.13 20.78
CA GLU A 87 0.77 -29.94 22.16
C GLU A 87 1.87 -30.35 23.16
N GLU A 88 1.76 -29.86 24.38
CA GLU A 88 2.69 -30.22 25.45
C GLU A 88 2.75 -31.74 25.70
N GLU A 89 1.62 -32.44 25.58
CA GLU A 89 1.56 -33.88 25.74
C GLU A 89 2.34 -34.65 24.66
N ASP A 90 2.39 -34.11 23.44
CA ASP A 90 3.22 -34.68 22.37
C ASP A 90 4.71 -34.67 22.74
N LEU A 91 5.17 -33.57 23.36
CA LEU A 91 6.56 -33.47 23.84
C LEU A 91 6.81 -34.41 25.00
N ARG A 92 5.87 -34.54 25.92
CA ARG A 92 5.97 -35.51 27.03
C ARG A 92 6.01 -36.96 26.52
N ALA A 93 5.23 -37.28 25.50
CA ALA A 93 5.23 -38.57 24.82
C ALA A 93 6.60 -38.84 24.16
N PHE A 94 7.18 -37.82 23.52
CA PHE A 94 8.54 -37.90 22.96
C PHE A 94 9.57 -38.17 24.02
N ASP A 95 9.57 -37.47 25.16
CA ASP A 95 10.49 -37.71 26.27
C ASP A 95 10.37 -39.13 26.85
N ARG A 96 9.15 -39.62 27.02
CA ARG A 96 8.89 -41.01 27.41
C ARG A 96 9.49 -42.01 26.43
N SER A 97 9.31 -41.76 25.13
CA SER A 97 9.86 -42.59 24.04
C SER A 97 11.40 -42.60 24.06
N VAL A 98 12.05 -41.46 24.35
CA VAL A 98 13.49 -41.36 24.53
C VAL A 98 13.95 -42.15 25.74
N GLN A 99 13.27 -42.02 26.88
CA GLN A 99 13.58 -42.77 28.09
C GLN A 99 13.47 -44.28 27.87
N ILE A 100 12.44 -44.75 27.20
CA ILE A 100 12.28 -46.17 26.84
C ILE A 100 13.44 -46.64 25.96
N GLY A 101 13.74 -45.89 24.89
CA GLY A 101 14.80 -46.23 23.96
C GLY A 101 16.20 -46.27 24.56
N LEU A 102 16.42 -45.49 25.60
CA LEU A 102 17.67 -45.50 26.37
C LEU A 102 17.70 -46.44 27.58
N GLY A 103 16.57 -47.11 27.88
CA GLY A 103 16.47 -48.05 28.99
C GLY A 103 16.53 -47.39 30.39
N VAL A 104 16.21 -46.09 30.47
CA VAL A 104 16.23 -45.32 31.74
C VAL A 104 14.86 -45.25 32.43
N GLN A 105 13.87 -45.99 31.94
CA GLN A 105 12.59 -46.17 32.63
C GLN A 105 12.72 -47.07 33.83
N GLY A 106 12.54 -46.54 34.98
CA GLY A 106 12.61 -47.25 36.24
C GLY A 106 13.37 -46.43 37.25
N GLY A 107 12.88 -45.23 37.50
CA GLY A 107 13.33 -44.45 38.65
C GLY A 107 13.10 -45.24 39.91
N ASP A 108 14.04 -45.16 40.83
CA ASP A 108 13.92 -45.66 42.19
C ASP A 108 12.53 -45.44 42.77
N LEU A 109 12.10 -46.30 43.70
CA LEU A 109 10.88 -46.17 44.50
C LEU A 109 10.66 -44.77 45.13
N PHE A 110 11.62 -43.86 45.00
CA PHE A 110 11.64 -42.51 45.53
C PHE A 110 11.56 -41.35 44.44
N GLY A 111 11.26 -41.64 43.19
CA GLY A 111 10.92 -40.61 42.19
C GLY A 111 12.09 -39.88 41.52
N GLY A 112 13.31 -40.41 41.62
CA GLY A 112 14.48 -39.84 40.92
C GLY A 112 14.80 -40.54 39.61
N GLY A 113 13.95 -40.45 38.60
CA GLY A 113 14.31 -40.86 37.25
C GLY A 113 15.42 -39.99 36.69
N ALA A 114 16.39 -40.58 35.98
CA ALA A 114 17.46 -39.81 35.34
C ALA A 114 16.82 -38.85 34.29
N GLU A 115 16.99 -37.57 34.53
CA GLU A 115 16.51 -36.56 33.59
C GLU A 115 17.36 -36.58 32.31
N ILE A 116 16.71 -36.64 31.16
CA ILE A 116 17.37 -36.52 29.85
C ILE A 116 17.77 -35.08 29.61
N GLU A 117 19.02 -34.83 29.21
CA GLU A 117 19.47 -33.53 28.77
C GLU A 117 19.15 -33.34 27.29
N TYR A 118 18.55 -32.19 26.96
CA TYR A 118 18.23 -31.79 25.61
C TYR A 118 18.93 -30.51 25.22
N SER A 119 19.43 -30.44 24.00
CA SER A 119 19.79 -29.16 23.38
C SER A 119 18.54 -28.53 22.80
N CYS A 120 18.38 -27.22 23.01
CA CYS A 120 17.23 -26.46 22.60
C CYS A 120 17.66 -25.30 21.71
N GLU A 121 17.01 -25.14 20.59
CA GLU A 121 17.22 -24.00 19.67
C GLU A 121 15.96 -23.65 18.93
N PRO A 122 15.79 -22.37 18.44
CA PRO A 122 14.68 -22.02 17.62
C PRO A 122 14.68 -22.80 16.31
N LYS A 123 13.50 -23.14 15.81
CA LYS A 123 13.34 -23.71 14.49
C LYS A 123 13.24 -22.59 13.47
N LEU A 124 14.36 -22.29 12.82
CA LEU A 124 14.44 -21.27 11.81
C LEU A 124 13.62 -21.66 10.59
N ASP A 125 12.92 -20.69 10.03
CA ASP A 125 12.09 -20.86 8.84
C ASP A 125 12.85 -20.37 7.61
N GLY A 126 13.48 -21.29 6.90
CA GLY A 126 14.31 -21.03 5.75
C GLY A 126 14.50 -22.25 4.87
N LEU A 127 15.68 -22.40 4.31
CA LEU A 127 16.06 -23.52 3.45
C LEU A 127 17.21 -24.31 4.09
N ALA A 128 17.03 -25.61 4.27
CA ALA A 128 18.07 -26.50 4.80
C ALA A 128 19.18 -26.72 3.77
N VAL A 129 20.42 -26.52 4.23
CA VAL A 129 21.61 -26.69 3.39
C VAL A 129 22.68 -27.49 4.09
N SER A 130 23.56 -28.13 3.30
CA SER A 130 24.76 -28.80 3.74
C SER A 130 25.97 -28.08 3.14
N LEU A 131 26.92 -27.71 4.00
CA LEU A 131 28.18 -27.06 3.62
C LEU A 131 29.33 -28.02 3.89
N ARG A 132 30.13 -28.33 2.87
CA ARG A 132 31.29 -29.21 3.00
C ARG A 132 32.59 -28.39 3.02
N TYR A 133 33.34 -28.62 4.08
CA TYR A 133 34.71 -28.08 4.26
C TYR A 133 35.72 -29.19 4.10
N GLU A 134 36.75 -28.98 3.32
CA GLU A 134 37.91 -29.86 3.22
C GLU A 134 39.16 -29.06 3.53
N ASN A 135 39.96 -29.57 4.47
CA ASN A 135 41.15 -28.89 4.97
C ASN A 135 40.85 -27.42 5.38
N GLY A 136 39.73 -27.21 6.01
CA GLY A 136 39.26 -25.90 6.49
C GLY A 136 38.71 -24.96 5.41
N GLN A 137 38.62 -25.37 4.16
CA GLN A 137 38.07 -24.54 3.07
C GLN A 137 36.73 -25.04 2.61
N LEU A 138 35.82 -24.09 2.33
CA LEU A 138 34.49 -24.41 1.77
C LEU A 138 34.66 -24.89 0.33
N VAL A 139 34.29 -26.13 0.05
CA VAL A 139 34.38 -26.74 -1.29
C VAL A 139 33.05 -27.01 -1.93
N ARG A 140 31.98 -27.17 -1.14
CA ARG A 140 30.66 -27.47 -1.68
C ARG A 140 29.54 -27.00 -0.75
N GLY A 141 28.46 -26.49 -1.36
CA GLY A 141 27.18 -26.23 -0.73
C GLY A 141 26.05 -26.90 -1.51
N ALA A 142 25.15 -27.56 -0.79
CA ALA A 142 24.03 -28.27 -1.40
C ALA A 142 22.74 -28.06 -0.63
N THR A 143 21.61 -28.05 -1.34
CA THR A 143 20.29 -28.11 -0.72
C THR A 143 20.01 -29.52 -0.19
N ARG A 144 19.02 -29.64 0.71
CA ARG A 144 18.60 -30.94 1.22
C ARG A 144 18.05 -31.83 0.08
N GLY A 145 17.27 -31.26 -0.85
CA GLY A 145 16.57 -32.02 -1.88
C GLY A 145 15.59 -33.03 -1.26
N ASP A 146 15.66 -34.27 -1.73
CA ASP A 146 14.90 -35.39 -1.18
C ASP A 146 15.53 -36.05 0.08
N GLY A 147 16.57 -35.43 0.61
CA GLY A 147 17.36 -35.94 1.74
C GLY A 147 18.53 -36.84 1.35
N SER A 148 18.50 -37.47 0.20
CA SER A 148 19.59 -38.30 -0.37
C SER A 148 20.36 -37.54 -1.45
N THR A 149 19.67 -36.79 -2.28
CA THR A 149 20.23 -35.98 -3.37
C THR A 149 19.67 -34.56 -3.33
N GLY A 150 20.56 -33.60 -3.31
CA GLY A 150 20.24 -32.17 -3.34
C GLY A 150 20.81 -31.46 -4.56
N GLU A 151 20.56 -30.16 -4.66
CA GLU A 151 21.06 -29.30 -5.73
C GLU A 151 22.40 -28.69 -5.32
N ASP A 152 23.34 -28.63 -6.26
CA ASP A 152 24.63 -27.95 -6.05
C ASP A 152 24.42 -26.43 -6.15
N ILE A 153 24.53 -25.75 -5.02
CA ILE A 153 24.40 -24.32 -4.88
C ILE A 153 25.69 -23.68 -4.35
N THR A 154 26.84 -24.30 -4.61
CA THR A 154 28.14 -23.87 -4.06
C THR A 154 28.44 -22.41 -4.38
N SER A 155 28.25 -21.97 -5.63
CA SER A 155 28.50 -20.59 -6.01
C SER A 155 27.61 -19.58 -5.27
N ASN A 156 26.38 -19.97 -4.97
CA ASN A 156 25.41 -19.12 -4.29
C ASN A 156 25.71 -19.02 -2.79
N VAL A 157 25.97 -20.14 -2.12
CA VAL A 157 26.30 -20.12 -0.67
C VAL A 157 27.60 -19.37 -0.38
N ARG A 158 28.55 -19.33 -1.31
CA ARG A 158 29.78 -18.54 -1.19
C ARG A 158 29.53 -17.03 -1.11
N THR A 159 28.37 -16.55 -1.54
CA THR A 159 27.98 -15.13 -1.49
C THR A 159 27.35 -14.74 -0.16
N ILE A 160 26.97 -15.71 0.68
CA ILE A 160 26.34 -15.44 1.98
C ILE A 160 27.42 -14.96 2.95
N ARG A 161 27.27 -13.75 3.47
CA ARG A 161 28.33 -13.05 4.20
C ARG A 161 28.78 -13.75 5.47
N ASN A 162 27.89 -14.41 6.21
CA ASN A 162 28.24 -15.09 7.44
C ASN A 162 28.64 -16.57 7.25
N VAL A 163 28.66 -17.07 6.03
CA VAL A 163 29.24 -18.38 5.71
C VAL A 163 30.75 -18.22 5.57
N PRO A 164 31.55 -18.83 6.44
CA PRO A 164 33.02 -18.73 6.33
C PRO A 164 33.51 -19.51 5.10
N LEU A 165 34.31 -18.88 4.26
CA LEU A 165 34.98 -19.54 3.13
C LEU A 165 36.16 -20.39 3.61
N LYS A 166 36.73 -20.02 4.76
CA LYS A 166 37.81 -20.69 5.45
C LYS A 166 37.51 -20.74 6.96
N LEU A 167 37.67 -21.91 7.56
CA LEU A 167 37.52 -22.07 8.99
C LEU A 167 38.60 -21.35 9.77
N GLN A 168 38.26 -20.85 10.95
CA GLN A 168 39.17 -20.18 11.88
C GLN A 168 39.74 -21.16 12.86
N GLY A 169 40.84 -20.80 13.53
CA GLY A 169 41.46 -21.63 14.55
C GLY A 169 42.17 -22.85 13.97
N GLU A 170 42.33 -23.84 14.78
CA GLU A 170 43.04 -25.09 14.47
C GLU A 170 42.24 -26.31 14.95
N GLY A 171 42.65 -27.50 14.49
CA GLY A 171 42.11 -28.77 14.97
C GLY A 171 40.83 -29.22 14.30
N TRP A 172 40.42 -28.55 13.21
CA TRP A 172 39.25 -28.99 12.45
C TRP A 172 39.53 -30.27 11.66
N PRO A 173 38.52 -31.15 11.48
CA PRO A 173 38.66 -32.38 10.70
C PRO A 173 39.05 -32.07 9.24
N GLN A 174 39.72 -33.03 8.59
CA GLN A 174 40.06 -32.94 7.18
C GLN A 174 38.79 -32.78 6.30
N VAL A 175 37.73 -33.50 6.63
CA VAL A 175 36.42 -33.38 6.04
C VAL A 175 35.45 -33.01 7.16
N LEU A 176 34.77 -31.87 6.99
CA LEU A 176 33.73 -31.41 7.90
C LEU A 176 32.53 -30.94 7.08
N GLU A 177 31.43 -31.64 7.23
CA GLU A 177 30.17 -31.27 6.64
C GLU A 177 29.24 -30.73 7.71
N VAL A 178 28.86 -29.46 7.59
CA VAL A 178 27.93 -28.81 8.51
C VAL A 178 26.59 -28.63 7.89
N ARG A 179 25.53 -28.69 8.67
CA ARG A 179 24.14 -28.55 8.26
C ARG A 179 23.49 -27.41 9.00
N GLY A 180 22.70 -26.66 8.29
CA GLY A 180 22.01 -25.53 8.87
C GLY A 180 20.93 -25.01 7.98
N GLU A 181 20.42 -23.87 8.38
CA GLU A 181 19.35 -23.17 7.66
C GLU A 181 19.90 -21.88 7.06
N VAL A 182 19.58 -21.65 5.80
CA VAL A 182 19.73 -20.35 5.17
C VAL A 182 18.38 -19.65 5.27
N PHE A 183 18.38 -18.46 5.82
CA PHE A 183 17.18 -17.70 6.10
C PHE A 183 17.38 -16.22 5.77
N MET A 184 16.28 -15.51 5.66
CA MET A 184 16.28 -14.05 5.46
C MET A 184 15.72 -13.36 6.70
N PRO A 185 16.49 -12.48 7.38
CA PRO A 185 15.99 -11.69 8.49
C PRO A 185 14.77 -10.84 8.08
N LYS A 186 13.85 -10.60 9.02
CA LYS A 186 12.61 -9.86 8.80
C LYS A 186 12.83 -8.49 8.15
N ALA A 187 13.79 -7.70 8.67
CA ALA A 187 14.11 -6.38 8.14
C ALA A 187 14.60 -6.44 6.68
N GLY A 188 15.45 -7.39 6.36
CA GLY A 188 15.95 -7.60 4.99
C GLY A 188 14.86 -8.06 4.03
N PHE A 189 13.93 -8.87 4.50
CA PHE A 189 12.75 -9.30 3.73
C PHE A 189 11.83 -8.13 3.39
N GLU A 190 11.51 -7.27 4.36
CA GLU A 190 10.68 -6.09 4.15
C GLU A 190 11.31 -5.12 3.15
N GLU A 191 12.60 -4.85 3.29
CA GLU A 191 13.36 -4.00 2.36
C GLU A 191 13.41 -4.58 0.95
N LEU A 192 13.62 -5.89 0.82
CA LEU A 192 13.63 -6.57 -0.48
C LEU A 192 12.26 -6.46 -1.17
N ASN A 193 11.18 -6.75 -0.45
CA ASN A 193 9.83 -6.65 -1.02
C ASN A 193 9.46 -5.22 -1.42
N ALA A 194 9.87 -4.21 -0.65
CA ALA A 194 9.67 -2.81 -1.00
C ALA A 194 10.38 -2.46 -2.32
N ARG A 195 11.64 -2.85 -2.48
CA ARG A 195 12.40 -2.65 -3.74
C ARG A 195 11.79 -3.39 -4.93
N GLN A 196 11.33 -4.63 -4.72
CA GLN A 196 10.68 -5.43 -5.78
C GLN A 196 9.38 -4.77 -6.23
N ALA A 197 8.56 -4.27 -5.30
CA ALA A 197 7.32 -3.56 -5.61
C ALA A 197 7.59 -2.26 -6.41
N GLU A 198 8.60 -1.48 -6.02
CA GLU A 198 8.99 -0.26 -6.74
C GLU A 198 9.47 -0.52 -8.17
N SER A 199 10.19 -1.62 -8.38
CA SER A 199 10.71 -2.02 -9.70
C SER A 199 9.72 -2.78 -10.57
N GLY A 200 8.50 -3.06 -10.05
CA GLY A 200 7.51 -3.89 -10.74
C GLY A 200 7.85 -5.38 -10.77
N GLY A 201 8.80 -5.82 -9.95
CA GLY A 201 9.20 -7.21 -9.82
C GLY A 201 8.25 -8.03 -8.94
N LYS A 202 8.46 -9.34 -8.94
CA LYS A 202 7.68 -10.28 -8.11
C LYS A 202 8.08 -10.10 -6.63
N THR A 203 7.09 -9.87 -5.77
CA THR A 203 7.28 -9.89 -4.30
C THR A 203 7.18 -11.31 -3.76
N PHE A 204 7.80 -11.53 -2.60
CA PHE A 204 7.76 -12.82 -1.91
C PHE A 204 6.69 -12.82 -0.81
N ALA A 205 6.03 -13.96 -0.63
CA ALA A 205 4.95 -14.10 0.33
C ALA A 205 5.44 -14.07 1.80
N ASN A 206 6.62 -14.61 2.06
CA ASN A 206 7.20 -14.68 3.40
C ASN A 206 8.75 -14.77 3.33
N PRO A 207 9.47 -14.58 4.46
CA PRO A 207 10.93 -14.66 4.51
C PRO A 207 11.50 -15.99 4.02
N ARG A 208 10.81 -17.11 4.26
CA ARG A 208 11.23 -18.42 3.81
C ARG A 208 11.26 -18.53 2.29
N ASN A 209 10.17 -18.11 1.63
CA ASN A 209 10.10 -18.12 0.15
C ASN A 209 11.14 -17.18 -0.44
N ALA A 210 11.38 -16.03 0.19
CA ALA A 210 12.42 -15.10 -0.22
C ALA A 210 13.82 -15.71 -0.09
N ALA A 211 14.09 -16.44 0.99
CA ALA A 211 15.37 -17.13 1.18
C ALA A 211 15.58 -18.24 0.15
N ALA A 212 14.59 -19.10 -0.04
CA ALA A 212 14.64 -20.20 -1.01
C ALA A 212 14.81 -19.68 -2.44
N GLY A 213 13.99 -18.73 -2.85
CA GLY A 213 14.06 -18.11 -4.19
C GLY A 213 15.34 -17.31 -4.41
N SER A 214 15.94 -16.76 -3.38
CA SER A 214 17.23 -16.03 -3.46
C SER A 214 18.43 -16.98 -3.53
N LEU A 215 18.36 -18.11 -2.83
CA LEU A 215 19.45 -19.08 -2.80
C LEU A 215 19.50 -19.96 -4.07
N ARG A 216 18.34 -20.25 -4.65
CA ARG A 216 18.19 -21.09 -5.84
C ARG A 216 18.18 -20.26 -7.11
N GLN A 217 19.24 -19.49 -7.35
CA GLN A 217 19.45 -18.68 -8.55
C GLN A 217 20.59 -19.25 -9.39
N LEU A 218 20.40 -19.29 -10.70
CA LEU A 218 21.44 -19.71 -11.63
C LEU A 218 22.59 -18.70 -11.71
N ASP A 219 22.28 -17.41 -11.54
CA ASP A 219 23.28 -16.32 -11.44
C ASP A 219 23.57 -16.01 -9.95
N PRO A 220 24.78 -16.34 -9.45
CA PRO A 220 25.13 -16.07 -8.06
C PRO A 220 25.17 -14.57 -7.69
N LYS A 221 25.22 -13.66 -8.67
CA LYS A 221 25.14 -12.22 -8.43
C LYS A 221 23.79 -11.80 -7.85
N ILE A 222 22.72 -12.46 -8.26
CA ILE A 222 21.38 -12.23 -7.70
C ILE A 222 21.36 -12.64 -6.23
N THR A 223 21.87 -13.82 -5.90
CA THR A 223 22.01 -14.28 -4.51
C THR A 223 22.87 -13.34 -3.66
N ALA A 224 23.97 -12.84 -4.22
CA ALA A 224 24.88 -11.90 -3.56
C ALA A 224 24.18 -10.57 -3.18
N SER A 225 23.16 -10.17 -3.91
CA SER A 225 22.36 -8.95 -3.64
C SER A 225 21.32 -9.14 -2.54
N ARG A 226 21.09 -10.37 -2.08
CA ARG A 226 20.05 -10.71 -1.12
C ARG A 226 20.60 -10.77 0.31
N PRO A 227 19.83 -10.31 1.32
CA PRO A 227 20.27 -10.27 2.73
C PRO A 227 20.10 -11.64 3.40
N LEU A 228 20.80 -12.66 2.93
CA LEU A 228 20.75 -14.02 3.46
C LEU A 228 21.74 -14.21 4.62
N GLU A 229 21.35 -15.03 5.58
CA GLU A 229 22.17 -15.51 6.67
C GLU A 229 22.09 -17.03 6.80
N PHE A 230 23.15 -17.63 7.36
CA PHE A 230 23.25 -19.05 7.65
C PHE A 230 23.34 -19.27 9.16
N CYS A 231 22.68 -20.31 9.65
CA CYS A 231 22.78 -20.77 11.03
C CYS A 231 22.92 -22.29 11.06
N CYS A 232 24.03 -22.77 11.64
CA CYS A 232 24.32 -24.20 11.75
C CYS A 232 23.56 -24.84 12.91
N TYR A 233 23.00 -26.00 12.69
CA TYR A 233 22.31 -26.80 13.72
C TYR A 233 22.86 -28.23 13.88
N GLY A 234 23.80 -28.64 13.06
CA GLY A 234 24.33 -29.99 13.13
C GLY A 234 25.43 -30.27 12.13
N VAL A 235 25.80 -31.52 12.02
CA VAL A 235 26.86 -32.01 11.12
C VAL A 235 26.36 -33.18 10.29
N GLY A 236 26.99 -33.36 9.12
CA GLY A 236 26.86 -34.55 8.29
C GLY A 236 28.09 -35.42 8.39
N GLN A 237 28.80 -35.64 7.29
CA GLN A 237 30.04 -36.39 7.24
C GLN A 237 31.18 -35.64 7.94
N VAL A 238 31.86 -36.30 8.86
CA VAL A 238 33.00 -35.77 9.56
C VAL A 238 34.12 -36.84 9.65
N SER A 239 35.32 -36.49 9.23
CA SER A 239 36.47 -37.42 9.19
C SER A 239 37.22 -37.56 10.50
N GLY A 240 36.88 -36.79 11.54
CA GLY A 240 37.51 -36.76 12.83
C GLY A 240 36.52 -36.87 13.97
N GLU A 241 36.97 -36.70 15.18
CA GLU A 241 36.14 -36.68 16.38
C GLU A 241 35.70 -35.24 16.70
N LEU A 242 34.44 -35.09 17.10
CA LEU A 242 33.85 -33.86 17.62
C LEU A 242 33.48 -34.07 19.11
N PRO A 243 33.25 -32.99 19.87
CA PRO A 243 32.75 -33.13 21.25
C PRO A 243 31.52 -34.02 21.33
N GLY A 244 31.38 -34.76 22.42
CA GLY A 244 30.40 -35.82 22.58
C GLY A 244 28.98 -35.37 22.90
N THR A 245 28.71 -34.08 22.98
CA THR A 245 27.37 -33.53 23.20
C THR A 245 26.99 -32.55 22.10
N GLN A 246 25.70 -32.43 21.81
CA GLN A 246 25.17 -31.54 20.80
C GLN A 246 25.57 -30.08 21.03
N VAL A 247 25.41 -29.59 22.28
CA VAL A 247 25.78 -28.23 22.65
C VAL A 247 27.28 -27.98 22.53
N ALA A 248 28.12 -28.89 23.04
CA ALA A 248 29.57 -28.75 22.94
C ALA A 248 30.08 -28.82 21.50
N MET A 249 29.49 -29.66 20.68
CA MET A 249 29.77 -29.73 19.23
C MET A 249 29.48 -28.41 18.53
N LEU A 250 28.30 -27.81 18.75
CA LEU A 250 27.95 -26.53 18.17
C LEU A 250 28.88 -25.41 18.67
N GLN A 251 29.25 -25.40 19.93
CA GLN A 251 30.22 -24.43 20.47
C GLN A 251 31.61 -24.57 19.82
N GLN A 252 32.02 -25.79 19.52
CA GLN A 252 33.27 -26.05 18.78
C GLN A 252 33.18 -25.50 17.35
N LEU A 253 32.07 -25.73 16.67
CA LEU A 253 31.83 -25.18 15.33
C LEU A 253 31.84 -23.65 15.35
N LYS A 254 31.26 -23.03 16.34
CA LYS A 254 31.33 -21.58 16.57
C LYS A 254 32.77 -21.09 16.73
N ALA A 255 33.60 -21.80 17.48
CA ALA A 255 35.01 -21.47 17.65
C ALA A 255 35.78 -21.52 16.32
N TRP A 256 35.35 -22.34 15.38
CA TRP A 256 35.89 -22.38 14.01
C TRP A 256 35.26 -21.34 13.03
N GLY A 257 34.41 -20.47 13.54
CA GLY A 257 33.81 -19.37 12.77
C GLY A 257 32.47 -19.70 12.11
N ILE A 258 31.89 -20.88 12.37
CA ILE A 258 30.58 -21.27 11.82
C ILE A 258 29.49 -20.67 12.70
N PRO A 259 28.54 -19.90 12.12
CA PRO A 259 27.45 -19.31 12.88
C PRO A 259 26.52 -20.36 13.48
N ILE A 260 26.19 -20.20 14.73
CA ILE A 260 25.19 -20.99 15.45
C ILE A 260 24.14 -20.11 16.08
N SER A 261 23.02 -20.67 16.54
CA SER A 261 21.98 -19.92 17.22
C SER A 261 22.46 -19.28 18.51
N ARG A 262 22.17 -18.00 18.71
CA ARG A 262 22.38 -17.28 19.96
C ARG A 262 21.44 -17.76 21.09
N GLU A 263 20.33 -18.38 20.71
CA GLU A 263 19.31 -18.90 21.63
C GLU A 263 19.55 -20.37 22.01
N LEU A 264 20.66 -20.95 21.61
CA LEU A 264 21.03 -22.30 21.98
C LEU A 264 21.13 -22.43 23.50
N LYS A 265 20.37 -23.37 24.08
CA LYS A 265 20.38 -23.69 25.52
C LYS A 265 20.37 -25.19 25.75
N LEU A 266 20.86 -25.57 26.93
CA LEU A 266 20.75 -26.92 27.47
C LEU A 266 19.55 -26.97 28.44
N ALA A 267 18.66 -27.92 28.23
CA ALA A 267 17.53 -28.18 29.12
C ALA A 267 17.66 -29.56 29.77
N LYS A 268 17.44 -29.65 31.07
CA LYS A 268 17.41 -30.89 31.83
C LYS A 268 15.95 -31.29 32.09
N GLY A 269 15.53 -32.37 31.46
CA GLY A 269 14.16 -32.87 31.56
C GLY A 269 13.17 -32.14 30.69
N VAL A 270 11.98 -32.72 30.52
CA VAL A 270 10.92 -32.23 29.65
C VAL A 270 10.33 -30.91 30.15
N GLU A 271 10.29 -30.68 31.46
CA GLU A 271 9.75 -29.42 32.01
C GLU A 271 10.61 -28.22 31.62
N ALA A 272 11.93 -28.36 31.66
CA ALA A 272 12.85 -27.32 31.18
C ALA A 272 12.71 -27.07 29.68
N CYS A 273 12.45 -28.11 28.90
CA CYS A 273 12.12 -27.97 27.48
C CYS A 273 10.83 -27.14 27.25
N LEU A 274 9.78 -27.40 28.01
CA LEU A 274 8.52 -26.66 27.96
C LEU A 274 8.69 -25.19 28.37
N GLU A 275 9.53 -24.91 29.38
CA GLU A 275 9.89 -23.54 29.76
C GLU A 275 10.59 -22.81 28.62
N TYR A 276 11.53 -23.45 27.95
CA TYR A 276 12.23 -22.91 26.80
C TYR A 276 11.25 -22.61 25.65
N TYR A 277 10.34 -23.52 25.35
CA TYR A 277 9.30 -23.34 24.35
C TYR A 277 8.43 -22.12 24.64
N ARG A 278 7.98 -21.96 25.89
CA ARG A 278 7.16 -20.82 26.31
C ARG A 278 7.92 -19.50 26.22
N ASP A 279 9.18 -19.47 26.66
CA ASP A 279 10.04 -18.28 26.59
C ASP A 279 10.25 -17.82 25.14
N ILE A 280 10.65 -18.72 24.27
CA ILE A 280 10.85 -18.40 22.84
C ILE A 280 9.51 -18.00 22.19
N GLY A 281 8.41 -18.66 22.54
CA GLY A 281 7.06 -18.32 22.06
C GLY A 281 6.64 -16.90 22.43
N GLN A 282 6.93 -16.45 23.64
CA GLN A 282 6.65 -15.08 24.07
C GLN A 282 7.51 -14.04 23.32
N ARG A 283 8.74 -14.40 22.96
CA ARG A 283 9.68 -13.52 22.25
C ARG A 283 9.64 -13.65 20.72
N ARG A 284 8.82 -14.55 20.20
CA ARG A 284 8.77 -14.89 18.77
C ARG A 284 8.69 -13.68 17.87
N MET A 285 7.79 -12.73 18.17
CA MET A 285 7.57 -11.53 17.35
C MET A 285 8.71 -10.53 17.44
N SER A 286 9.48 -10.52 18.52
CA SER A 286 10.61 -9.62 18.73
C SER A 286 11.94 -10.14 18.16
N LEU A 287 11.99 -11.39 17.75
CA LEU A 287 13.20 -11.96 17.12
C LEU A 287 13.40 -11.34 15.72
N ALA A 288 14.66 -11.19 15.34
CA ALA A 288 15.04 -10.59 14.05
C ALA A 288 14.73 -11.49 12.83
N TYR A 289 14.33 -12.73 13.07
CA TYR A 289 14.04 -13.75 12.05
C TYR A 289 12.78 -14.52 12.41
N ASP A 290 12.15 -15.10 11.38
CA ASP A 290 10.97 -15.94 11.55
C ASP A 290 11.33 -17.34 12.04
N ILE A 291 10.51 -17.84 12.95
CA ILE A 291 10.58 -19.21 13.48
C ILE A 291 9.17 -19.82 13.51
N ASP A 292 9.07 -21.13 13.33
CA ASP A 292 7.79 -21.85 13.38
C ASP A 292 7.67 -22.81 14.57
N GLY A 293 8.69 -22.84 15.41
CA GLY A 293 8.75 -23.64 16.61
C GLY A 293 10.12 -23.62 17.26
N VAL A 294 10.39 -24.61 18.07
CA VAL A 294 11.70 -24.90 18.67
C VAL A 294 12.07 -26.35 18.40
N VAL A 295 13.38 -26.63 18.37
CA VAL A 295 13.88 -27.96 18.13
C VAL A 295 14.57 -28.46 19.41
N PHE A 296 14.19 -29.65 19.84
CA PHE A 296 14.83 -30.37 20.95
C PHE A 296 15.56 -31.58 20.42
N LYS A 297 16.79 -31.73 20.82
CA LYS A 297 17.62 -32.87 20.46
C LYS A 297 18.22 -33.47 21.74
N VAL A 298 18.23 -34.79 21.85
CA VAL A 298 18.97 -35.45 22.91
C VAL A 298 20.43 -34.97 22.86
N ASN A 299 20.92 -34.42 23.98
CA ASN A 299 22.22 -33.73 23.99
C ASN A 299 23.41 -34.66 23.83
N ASN A 300 23.35 -35.87 24.39
CA ASN A 300 24.42 -36.85 24.30
C ASN A 300 24.42 -37.51 22.91
N ILE A 301 25.53 -37.43 22.19
CA ILE A 301 25.66 -37.94 20.82
C ILE A 301 25.62 -39.49 20.79
N GLU A 302 26.20 -40.18 21.75
CA GLU A 302 26.07 -41.65 21.82
C GLU A 302 24.63 -42.07 22.00
N ASP A 303 23.87 -41.36 22.82
CA ASP A 303 22.43 -41.61 23.01
C ASP A 303 21.63 -41.34 21.71
N GLN A 304 22.01 -40.33 20.95
CA GLN A 304 21.43 -40.12 19.62
C GLN A 304 21.64 -41.32 18.68
N GLN A 305 22.85 -41.84 18.68
CA GLN A 305 23.22 -43.02 17.87
C GLN A 305 22.47 -44.28 18.32
N GLN A 306 22.30 -44.48 19.62
CA GLN A 306 21.57 -45.61 20.20
C GLN A 306 20.07 -45.52 19.84
N LEU A 307 19.46 -44.34 19.89
CA LEU A 307 18.07 -44.13 19.53
C LEU A 307 17.83 -44.30 18.02
N GLY A 308 18.80 -43.89 17.21
CA GLY A 308 18.71 -44.06 15.75
C GLY A 308 17.59 -43.28 15.09
N PHE A 309 17.14 -43.72 13.93
CA PHE A 309 16.12 -43.08 13.12
C PHE A 309 15.26 -44.08 12.34
N ARG A 310 14.09 -43.62 11.93
CA ARG A 310 13.24 -44.30 10.93
C ARG A 310 13.25 -43.52 9.61
N ALA A 311 12.73 -44.14 8.57
CA ALA A 311 12.68 -43.67 7.17
C ALA A 311 12.97 -42.17 6.89
N ARG A 312 12.36 -41.26 7.61
CA ARG A 312 12.58 -39.83 7.45
C ARG A 312 12.89 -39.02 8.69
N THR A 313 12.74 -39.60 9.91
CA THR A 313 12.85 -38.83 11.14
C THR A 313 13.77 -39.54 12.16
N PRO A 314 14.65 -38.81 12.88
CA PRO A 314 15.39 -39.32 14.00
C PRO A 314 14.49 -39.53 15.22
N HIS A 315 14.79 -40.54 16.03
CA HIS A 315 14.11 -40.80 17.30
C HIS A 315 14.59 -39.89 18.43
N TRP A 316 15.68 -39.18 18.24
CA TRP A 316 16.36 -38.35 19.25
C TRP A 316 16.12 -36.86 19.08
N ALA A 317 15.31 -36.45 18.13
CA ALA A 317 14.99 -35.03 17.86
C ALA A 317 13.50 -34.84 17.51
N ILE A 318 12.99 -33.71 17.94
CA ILE A 318 11.60 -33.30 17.64
C ILE A 318 11.53 -31.80 17.49
N ALA A 319 10.63 -31.35 16.58
CA ALA A 319 10.25 -29.97 16.45
C ALA A 319 8.94 -29.74 17.19
N HIS A 320 8.94 -28.87 18.19
CA HIS A 320 7.73 -28.42 18.88
C HIS A 320 7.24 -27.14 18.22
N LYS A 321 6.24 -27.27 17.36
CA LYS A 321 5.73 -26.15 16.56
C LYS A 321 4.85 -25.24 17.40
N PHE A 322 4.98 -23.94 17.16
CA PHE A 322 4.05 -22.95 17.68
C PHE A 322 2.68 -23.06 17.00
N PRO A 323 1.61 -22.54 17.63
CA PRO A 323 0.33 -22.42 16.94
C PRO A 323 0.51 -21.76 15.58
N ALA A 324 -0.09 -22.34 14.57
CA ALA A 324 0.03 -21.86 13.19
C ALA A 324 -0.50 -20.42 13.08
N GLN A 325 0.23 -19.58 12.39
CA GLN A 325 -0.17 -18.21 12.07
C GLN A 325 -1.06 -18.13 10.84
N GLU A 326 -1.09 -19.20 10.05
CA GLU A 326 -1.92 -19.31 8.84
C GLU A 326 -2.75 -20.58 8.89
N GLU A 327 -4.00 -20.45 8.48
CA GLU A 327 -4.97 -21.55 8.36
C GLU A 327 -5.86 -21.37 7.15
N LEU A 328 -6.44 -22.50 6.67
CA LEU A 328 -7.48 -22.49 5.66
C LEU A 328 -8.85 -22.44 6.33
N THR A 329 -9.76 -21.69 5.72
CA THR A 329 -11.16 -21.70 6.06
C THR A 329 -12.02 -21.29 4.85
N GLU A 330 -13.33 -21.54 4.94
CA GLU A 330 -14.29 -21.14 3.91
C GLU A 330 -14.73 -19.70 4.11
N LEU A 331 -14.77 -18.93 3.02
CA LEU A 331 -15.36 -17.60 2.97
C LEU A 331 -16.87 -17.73 2.80
N LEU A 332 -17.60 -17.53 3.89
CA LEU A 332 -19.06 -17.68 3.90
C LEU A 332 -19.78 -16.49 3.26
N ASP A 333 -19.28 -15.29 3.52
CA ASP A 333 -19.85 -14.05 3.01
C ASP A 333 -18.82 -12.90 3.13
N VAL A 334 -19.11 -11.77 2.51
CA VAL A 334 -18.38 -10.52 2.70
C VAL A 334 -19.36 -9.45 3.15
N GLU A 335 -19.10 -8.90 4.32
CA GLU A 335 -19.84 -7.76 4.85
C GLU A 335 -19.03 -6.48 4.64
N PHE A 336 -19.74 -5.37 4.46
CA PHE A 336 -19.13 -4.07 4.34
C PHE A 336 -19.38 -3.27 5.60
N GLN A 337 -18.29 -2.92 6.28
CA GLN A 337 -18.34 -2.10 7.48
C GLN A 337 -18.04 -0.65 7.15
N VAL A 338 -18.84 0.25 7.70
CA VAL A 338 -18.67 1.69 7.55
C VAL A 338 -17.93 2.20 8.79
N GLY A 339 -16.72 2.71 8.57
CA GLY A 339 -15.89 3.28 9.63
C GLY A 339 -16.38 4.68 10.06
N ARG A 340 -15.82 5.16 11.14
CA ARG A 340 -16.11 6.52 11.68
C ARG A 340 -15.78 7.66 10.72
N THR A 341 -14.91 7.42 9.74
CA THR A 341 -14.56 8.37 8.67
C THR A 341 -15.38 8.20 7.39
N GLY A 342 -16.31 7.25 7.39
CA GLY A 342 -17.13 6.90 6.23
C GLY A 342 -16.51 5.87 5.29
N ALA A 343 -15.28 5.44 5.52
CA ALA A 343 -14.65 4.41 4.72
C ALA A 343 -15.44 3.09 4.78
N VAL A 344 -15.78 2.54 3.63
CA VAL A 344 -16.52 1.28 3.47
C VAL A 344 -15.51 0.17 3.22
N THR A 345 -15.33 -0.69 4.22
CA THR A 345 -14.29 -1.72 4.22
C THR A 345 -14.92 -3.11 4.09
N PRO A 346 -14.45 -3.94 3.14
CA PRO A 346 -14.90 -5.32 3.04
C PRO A 346 -14.30 -6.15 4.17
N VAL A 347 -15.15 -6.93 4.84
CA VAL A 347 -14.77 -7.85 5.92
C VAL A 347 -15.24 -9.24 5.55
N ALA A 348 -14.30 -10.18 5.51
CA ALA A 348 -14.60 -11.58 5.27
C ALA A 348 -15.32 -12.20 6.48
N ARG A 349 -16.46 -12.82 6.24
CA ARG A 349 -17.14 -13.70 7.19
C ARG A 349 -16.73 -15.13 6.93
N LEU A 350 -16.10 -15.75 7.91
CA LEU A 350 -15.42 -17.02 7.76
C LEU A 350 -16.14 -18.13 8.53
N ASN A 351 -16.02 -19.36 8.04
CA ASN A 351 -16.26 -20.50 8.89
C ASN A 351 -15.20 -20.45 10.02
N PRO A 352 -15.63 -20.45 11.30
CA PRO A 352 -14.70 -20.25 12.42
C PRO A 352 -13.55 -21.24 12.39
N VAL A 353 -12.33 -20.73 12.52
CA VAL A 353 -11.09 -21.49 12.48
C VAL A 353 -10.13 -20.99 13.55
N LYS A 354 -9.33 -21.89 14.12
CA LYS A 354 -8.34 -21.54 15.13
C LYS A 354 -7.02 -21.13 14.45
N VAL A 355 -6.65 -19.86 14.61
CA VAL A 355 -5.42 -19.29 14.05
C VAL A 355 -4.61 -18.64 15.16
N ALA A 356 -3.33 -18.98 15.27
CA ALA A 356 -2.45 -18.50 16.34
C ALA A 356 -3.07 -18.65 17.74
N GLY A 357 -3.75 -19.78 17.99
CA GLY A 357 -4.39 -20.11 19.26
C GLY A 357 -5.73 -19.41 19.53
N VAL A 358 -6.25 -18.60 18.63
CA VAL A 358 -7.52 -17.86 18.78
C VAL A 358 -8.49 -18.26 17.68
N VAL A 359 -9.79 -18.39 18.04
CA VAL A 359 -10.84 -18.64 17.06
C VAL A 359 -11.12 -17.37 16.26
N VAL A 360 -10.98 -17.46 14.95
CA VAL A 360 -11.20 -16.37 13.99
C VAL A 360 -12.43 -16.68 13.15
N ALA A 361 -13.41 -15.79 13.17
CA ALA A 361 -14.62 -15.85 12.35
C ALA A 361 -14.73 -14.68 11.36
N ASN A 362 -13.85 -13.70 11.47
CA ASN A 362 -13.80 -12.53 10.60
C ASN A 362 -12.35 -12.17 10.28
N ALA A 363 -12.10 -11.70 9.07
CA ALA A 363 -10.80 -11.20 8.66
C ALA A 363 -10.97 -9.99 7.74
N THR A 364 -9.99 -9.08 7.76
CA THR A 364 -10.03 -7.93 6.86
C THR A 364 -9.65 -8.32 5.43
N LEU A 365 -10.32 -7.70 4.48
CA LEU A 365 -9.95 -7.71 3.06
C LEU A 365 -9.35 -6.36 2.63
N HIS A 366 -9.09 -5.46 3.58
CA HIS A 366 -8.53 -4.12 3.42
C HIS A 366 -9.39 -3.18 2.56
N ASN A 367 -9.46 -3.42 1.26
CA ASN A 367 -10.22 -2.62 0.30
C ASN A 367 -10.58 -3.45 -0.93
N MET A 368 -11.34 -2.86 -1.85
CA MET A 368 -11.80 -3.58 -3.05
C MET A 368 -10.68 -3.85 -4.06
N ASP A 369 -9.62 -3.06 -4.07
CA ASP A 369 -8.44 -3.32 -4.91
C ASP A 369 -7.71 -4.58 -4.45
N GLU A 370 -7.62 -4.79 -3.14
CA GLU A 370 -7.06 -6.00 -2.56
C GLU A 370 -7.95 -7.22 -2.84
N VAL A 371 -9.27 -7.07 -2.77
CA VAL A 371 -10.23 -8.11 -3.18
C VAL A 371 -10.00 -8.52 -4.63
N ALA A 372 -9.82 -7.56 -5.53
CA ALA A 372 -9.54 -7.82 -6.94
C ALA A 372 -8.16 -8.48 -7.15
N ARG A 373 -7.13 -8.00 -6.42
CA ARG A 373 -5.77 -8.56 -6.48
C ARG A 373 -5.73 -10.01 -6.03
N LEU A 374 -6.42 -10.34 -4.97
CA LEU A 374 -6.53 -11.71 -4.44
C LEU A 374 -7.39 -12.61 -5.33
N GLY A 375 -8.29 -12.03 -6.12
CA GLY A 375 -9.25 -12.77 -6.92
C GLY A 375 -10.26 -13.58 -6.08
N VAL A 376 -10.54 -13.13 -4.86
CA VAL A 376 -11.41 -13.82 -3.90
C VAL A 376 -12.87 -13.76 -4.33
N MET A 377 -13.57 -14.87 -4.19
CA MET A 377 -15.01 -14.99 -4.39
C MET A 377 -15.68 -15.59 -3.15
N ILE A 378 -16.94 -15.23 -2.91
CA ILE A 378 -17.71 -15.79 -1.80
C ILE A 378 -17.93 -17.27 -2.07
N GLY A 379 -17.59 -18.12 -1.13
CA GLY A 379 -17.57 -19.57 -1.22
C GLY A 379 -16.17 -20.16 -1.36
N ASP A 380 -15.16 -19.33 -1.63
CA ASP A 380 -13.77 -19.78 -1.75
C ASP A 380 -13.22 -20.35 -0.43
N THR A 381 -12.25 -21.27 -0.57
CA THR A 381 -11.34 -21.60 0.52
C THR A 381 -10.23 -20.56 0.52
N VAL A 382 -10.08 -19.86 1.65
CA VAL A 382 -9.14 -18.74 1.80
C VAL A 382 -8.07 -19.04 2.83
N ILE A 383 -6.91 -18.43 2.65
CA ILE A 383 -5.77 -18.50 3.57
C ILE A 383 -5.88 -17.31 4.52
N ILE A 384 -6.00 -17.59 5.81
CA ILE A 384 -6.10 -16.57 6.86
C ILE A 384 -4.79 -16.52 7.63
N ARG A 385 -4.28 -15.32 7.87
CA ARG A 385 -3.10 -15.06 8.71
C ARG A 385 -3.47 -14.18 9.89
N ARG A 386 -2.96 -14.53 11.06
CA ARG A 386 -2.96 -13.71 12.26
C ARG A 386 -1.59 -13.78 12.91
N ALA A 387 -0.87 -12.66 12.95
CA ALA A 387 0.43 -12.55 13.59
C ALA A 387 0.28 -11.75 14.90
N GLY A 388 0.41 -12.43 16.05
CA GLY A 388 0.26 -11.80 17.38
C GLY A 388 -1.14 -11.20 17.58
N ASP A 389 -1.21 -9.96 18.07
CA ASP A 389 -2.45 -9.22 18.29
C ASP A 389 -2.94 -8.42 17.07
N VAL A 390 -2.37 -8.69 15.91
CA VAL A 390 -2.78 -8.04 14.65
C VAL A 390 -4.13 -8.56 14.19
N ILE A 391 -4.90 -7.69 13.55
CA ILE A 391 -6.20 -8.05 12.96
C ILE A 391 -6.01 -9.16 11.92
N PRO A 392 -6.80 -10.26 11.97
CA PRO A 392 -6.70 -11.32 10.99
C PRO A 392 -6.93 -10.81 9.56
N GLN A 393 -6.16 -11.33 8.62
CA GLN A 393 -6.17 -10.92 7.22
C GLN A 393 -6.37 -12.12 6.30
N VAL A 394 -7.05 -11.90 5.18
CA VAL A 394 -7.10 -12.85 4.07
C VAL A 394 -5.86 -12.66 3.21
N MET A 395 -5.03 -13.69 3.10
CA MET A 395 -3.77 -13.64 2.36
C MET A 395 -3.87 -14.15 0.93
N GLY A 396 -4.83 -15.00 0.66
CA GLY A 396 -4.99 -15.60 -0.65
C GLY A 396 -6.16 -16.58 -0.70
N VAL A 397 -6.30 -17.20 -1.87
CA VAL A 397 -7.33 -18.23 -2.13
C VAL A 397 -6.66 -19.52 -2.59
N VAL A 398 -7.38 -20.63 -2.45
CA VAL A 398 -6.99 -21.92 -3.02
C VAL A 398 -7.88 -22.17 -4.24
N PRO A 399 -7.42 -21.87 -5.47
CA PRO A 399 -8.26 -21.92 -6.67
C PRO A 399 -8.85 -23.30 -6.95
N GLU A 400 -8.10 -24.36 -6.62
CA GLU A 400 -8.50 -25.75 -6.84
C GLU A 400 -9.69 -26.18 -5.97
N ARG A 401 -9.96 -25.45 -4.90
CA ARG A 401 -11.09 -25.70 -3.97
C ARG A 401 -12.27 -24.74 -4.17
N ARG A 402 -12.25 -23.95 -5.24
CA ARG A 402 -13.36 -23.04 -5.55
C ARG A 402 -14.60 -23.82 -5.96
N PRO A 403 -15.75 -23.64 -5.27
CA PRO A 403 -17.00 -24.29 -5.64
C PRO A 403 -17.58 -23.67 -6.93
N GLU A 404 -18.38 -24.42 -7.68
CA GLU A 404 -19.05 -23.93 -8.89
C GLU A 404 -20.02 -22.77 -8.64
N ASN A 405 -20.60 -22.70 -7.43
CA ASN A 405 -21.51 -21.65 -7.02
C ASN A 405 -20.83 -20.44 -6.37
N ALA A 406 -19.52 -20.27 -6.50
CA ALA A 406 -18.81 -19.11 -6.00
C ALA A 406 -19.35 -17.81 -6.61
N ARG A 407 -19.48 -16.77 -5.79
CA ARG A 407 -20.05 -15.48 -6.18
C ARG A 407 -18.97 -14.39 -6.10
N PRO A 408 -18.94 -13.43 -7.05
CA PRO A 408 -18.04 -12.30 -6.94
C PRO A 408 -18.42 -11.40 -5.76
N VAL A 409 -17.41 -10.75 -5.16
CA VAL A 409 -17.59 -9.73 -4.12
C VAL A 409 -17.94 -8.41 -4.81
N GLN A 410 -19.08 -7.83 -4.47
CA GLN A 410 -19.55 -6.57 -5.04
C GLN A 410 -19.67 -5.52 -3.95
N ILE A 411 -19.11 -4.33 -4.22
CA ILE A 411 -19.28 -3.18 -3.33
C ILE A 411 -20.73 -2.69 -3.38
N PRO A 412 -21.38 -2.36 -2.24
CA PRO A 412 -22.71 -1.80 -2.27
C PRO A 412 -22.70 -0.38 -2.87
N GLU A 413 -23.69 -0.06 -3.68
CA GLU A 413 -23.88 1.28 -4.24
C GLU A 413 -24.38 2.28 -3.18
N GLN A 414 -25.04 1.77 -2.16
CA GLN A 414 -25.55 2.56 -1.04
C GLN A 414 -24.92 2.11 0.27
N CYS A 415 -24.72 3.07 1.16
CA CYS A 415 -24.20 2.81 2.50
C CYS A 415 -25.12 1.84 3.24
N PRO A 416 -24.60 0.72 3.75
CA PRO A 416 -25.42 -0.27 4.47
C PRO A 416 -25.99 0.26 5.79
N VAL A 417 -25.48 1.40 6.29
CA VAL A 417 -25.94 2.01 7.54
C VAL A 417 -26.97 3.11 7.31
N CYS A 418 -26.72 4.05 6.38
CA CYS A 418 -27.58 5.22 6.20
C CYS A 418 -28.26 5.33 4.83
N GLY A 419 -27.92 4.49 3.87
CA GLY A 419 -28.48 4.52 2.51
C GLY A 419 -27.96 5.61 1.59
N SER A 420 -27.06 6.48 2.07
CA SER A 420 -26.39 7.46 1.19
C SER A 420 -25.51 6.77 0.17
N ALA A 421 -25.17 7.48 -0.93
CA ALA A 421 -24.28 6.93 -1.95
C ALA A 421 -22.91 6.52 -1.38
N VAL A 422 -22.35 5.48 -1.95
CA VAL A 422 -20.96 5.05 -1.71
C VAL A 422 -20.16 5.40 -2.95
N GLU A 423 -19.17 6.26 -2.79
CA GLU A 423 -18.34 6.74 -3.89
C GLU A 423 -16.89 6.34 -3.69
N ARG A 424 -16.21 6.07 -4.80
CA ARG A 424 -14.79 5.80 -4.81
C ARG A 424 -14.01 7.11 -4.76
N THR A 425 -13.00 7.20 -3.89
CA THR A 425 -12.12 8.36 -3.83
C THR A 425 -11.33 8.50 -5.12
N GLN A 426 -11.09 9.74 -5.56
CA GLN A 426 -10.29 10.00 -6.75
C GLN A 426 -8.92 10.53 -6.35
N LEU A 427 -7.87 10.00 -6.98
CA LEU A 427 -6.50 10.45 -6.81
C LEU A 427 -6.07 11.22 -8.07
N VAL A 428 -5.51 12.40 -7.87
CA VAL A 428 -4.99 13.23 -8.96
C VAL A 428 -3.47 13.27 -8.89
N LYS A 429 -2.80 12.72 -9.90
CA LYS A 429 -1.35 12.87 -10.06
C LYS A 429 -1.06 13.97 -11.09
N ARG A 430 -0.31 15.00 -10.70
CA ARG A 430 0.22 16.01 -11.60
C ARG A 430 1.67 15.68 -11.95
N SER A 431 1.94 15.45 -13.22
CA SER A 431 3.29 15.30 -13.74
C SER A 431 3.43 16.09 -15.04
N LYS A 432 4.41 17.00 -15.08
CA LYS A 432 4.75 17.82 -16.26
C LYS A 432 3.57 18.54 -16.91
N GLY A 433 2.69 19.16 -16.11
CA GLY A 433 1.54 19.91 -16.60
C GLY A 433 0.34 19.07 -17.09
N LYS A 434 0.39 17.75 -16.92
CA LYS A 434 -0.76 16.86 -17.16
C LYS A 434 -1.33 16.39 -15.83
N ALA A 435 -2.62 16.58 -15.64
CA ALA A 435 -3.36 15.91 -14.58
C ALA A 435 -3.75 14.52 -15.09
N SER A 436 -3.30 13.48 -14.42
CA SER A 436 -3.80 12.13 -14.61
C SER A 436 -4.73 11.79 -13.44
N PHE A 437 -5.92 11.36 -13.75
CA PHE A 437 -6.90 10.91 -12.78
C PHE A 437 -6.72 9.40 -12.60
N SER A 438 -6.61 8.96 -11.36
CA SER A 438 -6.72 7.55 -11.01
C SER A 438 -7.72 7.40 -9.88
N GLU A 439 -8.46 6.31 -9.91
CA GLU A 439 -9.35 5.99 -8.80
C GLU A 439 -8.53 5.58 -7.58
N GLY A 440 -8.89 6.11 -6.43
CA GLY A 440 -8.33 5.71 -5.15
C GLY A 440 -8.82 4.32 -4.73
N SER A 441 -8.16 3.72 -3.77
CA SER A 441 -8.50 2.38 -3.26
C SER A 441 -9.68 2.38 -2.27
N VAL A 442 -10.08 3.54 -1.78
CA VAL A 442 -11.07 3.67 -0.71
C VAL A 442 -12.42 4.08 -1.26
N TYR A 443 -13.46 3.34 -0.88
CA TYR A 443 -14.86 3.72 -1.07
C TYR A 443 -15.38 4.38 0.19
N ARG A 444 -16.18 5.44 0.06
CA ARG A 444 -16.73 6.19 1.18
C ARG A 444 -18.23 6.42 1.07
N CYS A 445 -18.90 6.36 2.23
CA CYS A 445 -20.24 6.90 2.40
C CYS A 445 -20.18 8.42 2.43
N VAL A 446 -20.97 9.08 1.61
CA VAL A 446 -21.03 10.55 1.52
C VAL A 446 -22.00 11.18 2.53
N GLY A 447 -22.77 10.38 3.24
CA GLY A 447 -23.79 10.80 4.20
C GLY A 447 -23.30 11.14 5.61
N ARG A 448 -22.17 11.81 5.73
CA ARG A 448 -21.42 12.03 6.97
C ARG A 448 -22.27 12.53 8.16
N LEU A 449 -23.11 13.54 7.95
CA LEU A 449 -23.83 14.22 9.03
C LEU A 449 -25.01 13.42 9.61
N SER A 450 -25.51 12.44 8.87
CA SER A 450 -26.66 11.61 9.24
C SER A 450 -26.36 10.12 9.27
N CYS A 451 -25.16 9.72 8.85
CA CYS A 451 -24.76 8.32 8.89
C CYS A 451 -24.44 7.89 10.34
N GLN A 452 -25.19 6.93 10.87
CA GLN A 452 -25.04 6.46 12.26
C GLN A 452 -23.64 5.91 12.57
N ALA A 453 -22.97 5.30 11.61
CA ALA A 453 -21.60 4.82 11.76
C ALA A 453 -20.59 5.96 11.96
N GLN A 454 -20.87 7.13 11.39
CA GLN A 454 -20.02 8.32 11.45
C GLN A 454 -20.49 9.33 12.50
N LEU A 455 -21.68 9.16 13.03
CA LEU A 455 -22.40 10.17 13.82
C LEU A 455 -21.65 10.63 15.07
N LYS A 456 -21.19 9.70 15.90
CA LYS A 456 -20.45 10.04 17.13
C LYS A 456 -19.24 10.92 16.81
N GLN A 457 -18.45 10.49 15.83
CA GLN A 457 -17.25 11.22 15.44
C GLN A 457 -17.56 12.54 14.73
N ALA A 458 -18.64 12.58 13.95
CA ALA A 458 -19.12 13.81 13.30
C ALA A 458 -19.54 14.85 14.34
N ILE A 459 -20.25 14.44 15.39
CA ILE A 459 -20.68 15.36 16.45
C ILE A 459 -19.52 15.80 17.36
N ILE A 460 -18.62 14.88 17.71
CA ILE A 460 -17.39 15.24 18.46
C ILE A 460 -16.62 16.34 17.72
N HIS A 461 -16.46 16.17 16.41
CA HIS A 461 -15.84 17.17 15.56
C HIS A 461 -16.63 18.47 15.50
N PHE A 462 -17.95 18.39 15.29
CA PHE A 462 -18.83 19.54 15.15
C PHE A 462 -18.79 20.48 16.39
N VAL A 463 -18.76 19.90 17.59
CA VAL A 463 -18.76 20.67 18.83
C VAL A 463 -17.37 21.09 19.29
N SER A 464 -16.32 20.64 18.63
CA SER A 464 -14.92 20.92 19.02
C SER A 464 -14.60 22.40 19.04
N ARG A 465 -13.56 22.77 19.80
CA ARG A 465 -13.13 24.17 20.02
C ARG A 465 -12.86 24.94 18.72
N ARG A 466 -12.34 24.26 17.71
CA ARG A 466 -12.03 24.89 16.40
C ARG A 466 -13.23 24.94 15.45
N ALA A 467 -14.27 24.20 15.76
CA ALA A 467 -15.53 24.16 15.02
C ALA A 467 -16.58 25.06 15.68
N MET A 468 -17.70 24.52 16.13
CA MET A 468 -18.78 25.30 16.75
C MET A 468 -18.49 25.72 18.19
N ASP A 469 -17.50 25.14 18.83
CA ASP A 469 -17.04 25.47 20.20
C ASP A 469 -18.16 25.44 21.26
N ILE A 470 -18.81 24.28 21.37
CA ILE A 470 -19.86 24.06 22.35
C ILE A 470 -19.26 23.42 23.59
N GLU A 471 -19.04 24.19 24.62
CA GLU A 471 -18.52 23.72 25.92
C GLU A 471 -19.55 22.88 26.65
N GLY A 472 -19.07 21.84 27.33
CA GLY A 472 -19.91 20.95 28.16
C GLY A 472 -20.34 19.66 27.47
N LEU A 473 -20.04 19.50 26.20
CA LEU A 473 -20.25 18.27 25.43
C LEU A 473 -18.92 17.52 25.28
N GLY A 474 -18.58 16.72 26.29
CA GLY A 474 -17.45 15.78 26.18
C GLY A 474 -17.80 14.53 25.39
N ASP A 475 -16.79 13.78 24.97
CA ASP A 475 -16.96 12.58 24.14
C ASP A 475 -17.93 11.57 24.75
N LYS A 476 -17.86 11.32 26.06
CA LYS A 476 -18.77 10.41 26.77
C LYS A 476 -20.22 10.89 26.75
N THR A 477 -20.44 12.18 26.87
CA THR A 477 -21.81 12.77 26.82
C THR A 477 -22.38 12.61 25.40
N ILE A 478 -21.57 12.85 24.39
CA ILE A 478 -21.96 12.65 22.98
C ILE A 478 -22.27 11.18 22.70
N GLU A 479 -21.44 10.26 23.16
CA GLU A 479 -21.70 8.82 23.06
C GLU A 479 -23.03 8.44 23.71
N GLN A 480 -23.32 8.96 24.91
CA GLN A 480 -24.57 8.72 25.61
C GLN A 480 -25.77 9.28 24.81
N LEU A 481 -25.68 10.49 24.30
CA LEU A 481 -26.73 11.12 23.50
C LEU A 481 -27.06 10.31 22.23
N VAL A 482 -26.03 9.81 21.58
CA VAL A 482 -26.19 8.96 20.36
C VAL A 482 -26.76 7.58 20.71
N ASP A 483 -26.22 6.93 21.74
CA ASP A 483 -26.62 5.57 22.13
C ASP A 483 -28.05 5.53 22.67
N GLU A 484 -28.50 6.56 23.40
CA GLU A 484 -29.88 6.73 23.87
C GLU A 484 -30.83 7.28 22.79
N LYS A 485 -30.31 7.50 21.55
CA LYS A 485 -31.09 8.01 20.41
C LYS A 485 -31.74 9.36 20.62
N LEU A 486 -31.15 10.21 21.48
CA LEU A 486 -31.58 11.59 21.68
C LEU A 486 -31.18 12.50 20.54
N ILE A 487 -30.08 12.19 19.84
CA ILE A 487 -29.60 12.89 18.66
C ILE A 487 -29.31 11.92 17.53
N ALA A 488 -29.71 12.29 16.32
CA ALA A 488 -29.48 11.56 15.08
C ALA A 488 -28.69 12.39 14.06
N SER A 489 -28.46 13.65 14.33
CA SER A 489 -27.64 14.57 13.52
C SER A 489 -27.17 15.75 14.39
N PRO A 490 -26.21 16.56 13.93
CA PRO A 490 -25.82 17.79 14.62
C PRO A 490 -26.98 18.78 14.85
N ALA A 491 -27.97 18.77 13.97
CA ALA A 491 -29.16 19.62 14.13
C ALA A 491 -29.94 19.30 15.42
N ASP A 492 -29.97 18.05 15.85
CA ASP A 492 -30.68 17.64 17.07
C ASP A 492 -30.04 18.18 18.35
N LEU A 493 -28.78 18.61 18.34
CA LEU A 493 -28.15 19.31 19.46
C LEU A 493 -28.92 20.56 19.82
N TYR A 494 -29.41 21.30 18.84
CA TYR A 494 -30.18 22.55 19.02
C TYR A 494 -31.62 22.32 19.42
N ARG A 495 -32.09 21.07 19.38
CA ARG A 495 -33.43 20.63 19.81
C ARG A 495 -33.44 20.02 21.20
N LEU A 496 -32.29 19.85 21.85
CA LEU A 496 -32.18 19.29 23.19
C LEU A 496 -32.93 20.15 24.22
N THR A 497 -33.71 19.48 25.08
CA THR A 497 -34.41 20.13 26.17
C THR A 497 -33.69 19.96 27.49
N PHE A 498 -34.02 20.81 28.46
CA PHE A 498 -33.48 20.73 29.83
C PHE A 498 -33.73 19.33 30.44
N GLU A 499 -34.93 18.80 30.28
CA GLU A 499 -35.31 17.50 30.80
C GLU A 499 -34.49 16.35 30.23
N GLN A 500 -34.13 16.43 28.96
CA GLN A 500 -33.23 15.45 28.30
C GLN A 500 -31.81 15.54 28.82
N ILE A 501 -31.29 16.74 29.01
CA ILE A 501 -29.91 16.97 29.44
C ILE A 501 -29.72 16.58 30.91
N ILE A 502 -30.65 16.93 31.79
CA ILE A 502 -30.54 16.65 33.22
C ILE A 502 -30.60 15.14 33.51
N GLY A 503 -31.18 14.36 32.59
CA GLY A 503 -31.21 12.91 32.66
C GLY A 503 -29.90 12.22 32.29
N LEU A 504 -28.92 12.96 31.76
CA LEU A 504 -27.62 12.41 31.38
C LEU A 504 -26.70 12.26 32.60
N GLU A 505 -25.79 11.29 32.52
CA GLU A 505 -24.79 11.07 33.57
C GLU A 505 -23.90 12.30 33.75
N GLY A 506 -23.73 12.75 34.99
CA GLY A 506 -22.87 13.87 35.34
C GLY A 506 -23.51 15.25 35.17
N PHE A 507 -24.79 15.34 34.78
CA PHE A 507 -25.53 16.59 34.66
C PHE A 507 -26.43 16.87 35.85
N ALA A 508 -26.39 18.11 36.33
CA ALA A 508 -27.29 18.68 37.31
C ALA A 508 -27.86 19.99 36.75
N GLU A 509 -28.69 20.70 37.54
CA GLU A 509 -29.36 21.90 37.06
C GLU A 509 -28.40 22.97 36.51
N VAL A 510 -27.28 23.27 37.22
CA VAL A 510 -26.31 24.28 36.78
C VAL A 510 -25.58 23.87 35.51
N SER A 511 -25.11 22.63 35.42
CA SER A 511 -24.38 22.13 34.23
C SER A 511 -25.32 21.99 33.02
N SER A 512 -26.57 21.60 33.24
CA SER A 512 -27.59 21.51 32.18
C SER A 512 -27.90 22.89 31.59
N ASN A 513 -28.10 23.89 32.43
CA ASN A 513 -28.33 25.27 31.98
C ASN A 513 -27.12 25.90 31.30
N LYS A 514 -25.90 25.58 31.75
CA LYS A 514 -24.66 26.01 31.08
C LYS A 514 -24.53 25.42 29.71
N LEU A 515 -24.87 24.13 29.55
CA LEU A 515 -24.83 23.47 28.24
C LEU A 515 -25.87 24.08 27.29
N LEU A 516 -27.10 24.27 27.72
CA LEU A 516 -28.14 24.92 26.90
C LEU A 516 -27.72 26.34 26.47
N LYS A 517 -27.09 27.09 27.35
CA LYS A 517 -26.55 28.40 27.01
C LYS A 517 -25.42 28.29 25.96
N ALA A 518 -24.49 27.38 26.16
CA ALA A 518 -23.39 27.16 25.21
C ALA A 518 -23.91 26.78 23.81
N ILE A 519 -24.91 25.91 23.73
CA ILE A 519 -25.58 25.56 22.47
C ILE A 519 -26.22 26.81 21.83
N ALA A 520 -26.96 27.60 22.59
CA ALA A 520 -27.59 28.82 22.10
C ALA A 520 -26.53 29.86 21.63
N ASP A 521 -25.47 30.03 22.35
CA ASP A 521 -24.38 30.97 22.01
C ASP A 521 -23.61 30.54 20.74
N SER A 522 -23.67 29.28 20.36
CA SER A 522 -22.99 28.77 19.16
C SER A 522 -23.73 29.05 17.84
N LYS A 523 -24.90 29.65 17.87
CA LYS A 523 -25.77 29.86 16.70
C LYS A 523 -25.28 30.92 15.71
N ARG A 524 -24.22 31.66 16.00
CA ARG A 524 -23.67 32.70 15.13
C ARG A 524 -22.20 32.44 14.75
N PRO A 525 -21.89 31.32 14.14
CA PRO A 525 -20.52 30.99 13.74
C PRO A 525 -20.09 31.81 12.52
N THR A 526 -18.80 31.97 12.31
CA THR A 526 -18.26 32.39 11.03
C THR A 526 -18.49 31.31 9.98
N LEU A 527 -18.58 31.69 8.72
CA LEU A 527 -18.73 30.71 7.62
C LEU A 527 -17.59 29.68 7.62
N ALA A 528 -16.34 30.10 7.85
CA ALA A 528 -15.19 29.22 7.92
C ALA A 528 -15.32 28.16 9.02
N ARG A 529 -15.74 28.56 10.22
CA ARG A 529 -15.94 27.62 11.34
C ARG A 529 -17.08 26.64 11.05
N PHE A 530 -18.16 27.10 10.47
CA PHE A 530 -19.29 26.26 10.09
C PHE A 530 -18.89 25.21 9.06
N ILE A 531 -18.15 25.58 8.02
CA ILE A 531 -17.65 24.64 7.01
C ILE A 531 -16.72 23.62 7.65
N TYR A 532 -15.81 24.04 8.51
CA TYR A 532 -14.95 23.13 9.25
C TYR A 532 -15.76 22.17 10.13
N ALA A 533 -16.77 22.69 10.83
CA ALA A 533 -17.66 21.92 11.71
C ALA A 533 -18.44 20.81 10.96
N LEU A 534 -18.77 21.02 9.70
CA LEU A 534 -19.42 19.99 8.87
C LEU A 534 -18.56 18.73 8.69
N GLY A 535 -17.25 18.85 8.87
CA GLY A 535 -16.34 17.72 8.82
C GLY A 535 -16.23 17.08 7.45
N ILE A 536 -16.27 17.87 6.40
CA ILE A 536 -16.07 17.41 5.02
C ILE A 536 -14.71 16.71 4.94
N PRO A 537 -14.61 15.51 4.36
CA PRO A 537 -13.34 14.81 4.23
C PRO A 537 -12.27 15.68 3.55
N ASP A 538 -11.05 15.63 4.06
CA ASP A 538 -9.88 16.38 3.55
C ASP A 538 -9.99 17.91 3.62
N VAL A 539 -11.04 18.44 4.24
CA VAL A 539 -11.21 19.87 4.51
C VAL A 539 -10.83 20.17 5.97
N GLY A 540 -9.62 20.67 6.14
CA GLY A 540 -9.13 21.15 7.42
C GLY A 540 -9.54 22.61 7.70
N GLU A 541 -9.06 23.17 8.80
CA GLU A 541 -9.35 24.55 9.22
C GLU A 541 -8.92 25.57 8.17
N GLU A 542 -7.71 25.41 7.60
CA GLU A 542 -7.19 26.33 6.58
C GLU A 542 -7.97 26.25 5.26
N THR A 543 -8.32 25.04 4.83
CA THR A 543 -9.16 24.86 3.62
C THR A 543 -10.54 25.46 3.82
N ALA A 544 -11.14 25.32 5.00
CA ALA A 544 -12.42 25.96 5.33
C ALA A 544 -12.33 27.48 5.28
N LYS A 545 -11.24 28.07 5.78
CA LYS A 545 -11.00 29.52 5.67
C LYS A 545 -10.85 29.97 4.22
N VAL A 546 -10.13 29.20 3.39
CA VAL A 546 -9.96 29.50 1.96
C VAL A 546 -11.32 29.47 1.24
N LEU A 547 -12.14 28.45 1.49
CA LEU A 547 -13.49 28.36 0.91
C LEU A 547 -14.37 29.55 1.29
N ALA A 548 -14.42 29.88 2.57
CA ALA A 548 -15.24 30.98 3.09
C ALA A 548 -14.80 32.33 2.54
N ARG A 549 -13.49 32.60 2.56
CA ARG A 549 -12.91 33.88 2.07
C ARG A 549 -13.06 34.00 0.55
N SER A 550 -12.81 32.95 -0.21
CA SER A 550 -12.77 33.01 -1.67
C SER A 550 -14.16 33.15 -2.27
N LEU A 551 -15.13 32.36 -1.82
CA LEU A 551 -16.48 32.31 -2.37
C LEU A 551 -17.48 33.18 -1.59
N GLY A 552 -17.19 33.53 -0.35
CA GLY A 552 -17.93 34.51 0.46
C GLY A 552 -19.29 34.07 0.98
N SER A 553 -19.89 33.01 0.49
CA SER A 553 -21.17 32.49 0.97
C SER A 553 -21.27 30.97 0.92
N LEU A 554 -22.06 30.40 1.83
CA LEU A 554 -22.33 28.96 1.84
C LEU A 554 -23.02 28.50 0.54
N SER A 555 -23.94 29.29 0.05
CA SER A 555 -24.69 28.97 -1.19
C SER A 555 -23.77 28.76 -2.38
N ARG A 556 -22.77 29.60 -2.57
CA ARG A 556 -21.77 29.44 -3.64
C ARG A 556 -20.91 28.19 -3.43
N ILE A 557 -20.51 27.91 -2.19
CA ILE A 557 -19.71 26.71 -1.85
C ILE A 557 -20.51 25.44 -2.14
N GLN A 558 -21.77 25.39 -1.75
CA GLN A 558 -22.65 24.24 -1.98
C GLN A 558 -22.89 23.98 -3.47
N GLN A 559 -23.00 25.02 -4.28
CA GLN A 559 -23.27 24.93 -5.71
C GLN A 559 -22.03 24.75 -6.57
N ALA A 560 -20.85 25.07 -6.03
CA ALA A 560 -19.62 25.10 -6.81
C ALA A 560 -19.30 23.75 -7.46
N LEU A 561 -19.06 23.78 -8.77
CA LEU A 561 -18.54 22.61 -9.49
C LEU A 561 -17.14 22.26 -9.00
N PRO A 562 -16.74 20.98 -9.02
CA PRO A 562 -15.38 20.59 -8.61
C PRO A 562 -14.28 21.36 -9.35
N GLU A 563 -14.47 21.58 -10.63
CA GLU A 563 -13.52 22.34 -11.48
C GLU A 563 -13.38 23.79 -11.03
N VAL A 564 -14.48 24.44 -10.61
CA VAL A 564 -14.45 25.82 -10.09
C VAL A 564 -13.77 25.90 -8.74
N LEU A 565 -13.94 24.89 -7.87
CA LEU A 565 -13.26 24.82 -6.59
C LEU A 565 -11.74 24.74 -6.75
N THR A 566 -11.24 24.20 -7.84
CA THR A 566 -9.79 24.16 -8.12
C THR A 566 -9.17 25.54 -8.40
N TYR A 567 -9.98 26.58 -8.59
CA TYR A 567 -9.49 27.96 -8.72
C TYR A 567 -9.00 28.53 -7.38
N LEU A 568 -9.42 27.92 -6.27
CA LEU A 568 -9.02 28.33 -4.96
C LEU A 568 -7.61 27.86 -4.63
N PRO A 569 -6.81 28.62 -3.85
CA PRO A 569 -5.48 28.20 -3.45
C PRO A 569 -5.52 26.85 -2.72
N ASP A 570 -4.57 26.01 -2.99
CA ASP A 570 -4.34 24.71 -2.31
C ASP A 570 -5.51 23.70 -2.36
N ILE A 571 -6.51 23.94 -3.19
CA ILE A 571 -7.60 22.99 -3.46
C ILE A 571 -7.32 22.26 -4.77
N GLY A 572 -6.90 21.01 -4.67
CA GLY A 572 -6.79 20.10 -5.81
C GLY A 572 -8.14 19.50 -6.18
N LEU A 573 -8.17 18.82 -7.33
CA LEU A 573 -9.42 18.22 -7.84
C LEU A 573 -9.96 17.12 -6.92
N GLU A 574 -9.09 16.43 -6.21
CA GLU A 574 -9.46 15.39 -5.22
C GLU A 574 -10.29 15.99 -4.07
N VAL A 575 -9.79 17.05 -3.44
CA VAL A 575 -10.51 17.77 -2.38
C VAL A 575 -11.77 18.43 -2.93
N ALA A 576 -11.71 18.98 -4.14
CA ALA A 576 -12.86 19.60 -4.80
C ALA A 576 -14.00 18.58 -5.00
N HIS A 577 -13.71 17.36 -5.42
CA HIS A 577 -14.71 16.30 -5.54
C HIS A 577 -15.30 15.89 -4.19
N GLU A 578 -14.48 15.78 -3.16
CA GLU A 578 -14.96 15.49 -1.80
C GLU A 578 -15.94 16.56 -1.29
N ILE A 579 -15.63 17.83 -1.52
CA ILE A 579 -16.51 18.95 -1.15
C ILE A 579 -17.83 18.87 -1.92
N HIS A 580 -17.76 18.67 -3.22
CA HIS A 580 -18.93 18.59 -4.09
C HIS A 580 -19.85 17.41 -3.72
N SER A 581 -19.30 16.21 -3.57
CA SER A 581 -20.03 15.02 -3.15
C SER A 581 -20.70 15.18 -1.80
N PHE A 582 -20.03 15.81 -0.84
CA PHE A 582 -20.60 16.09 0.46
C PHE A 582 -21.87 16.95 0.38
N PHE A 583 -21.85 18.02 -0.42
CA PHE A 583 -22.99 18.93 -0.57
C PHE A 583 -24.08 18.41 -1.51
N GLU A 584 -23.77 17.47 -2.40
CA GLU A 584 -24.78 16.81 -3.24
C GLU A 584 -25.59 15.75 -2.47
N ASP A 585 -25.05 15.20 -1.39
CA ASP A 585 -25.76 14.18 -0.61
C ASP A 585 -27.05 14.75 0.00
N GLY A 586 -28.19 14.11 -0.27
CA GLY A 586 -29.49 14.57 0.19
C GLY A 586 -29.65 14.60 1.71
N HIS A 587 -29.04 13.67 2.44
CA HIS A 587 -29.06 13.65 3.90
C HIS A 587 -28.26 14.80 4.50
N ASN A 588 -27.07 15.09 3.96
CA ASN A 588 -26.27 16.25 4.38
C ASN A 588 -27.01 17.57 4.09
N GLN A 589 -27.67 17.68 2.93
CA GLN A 589 -28.49 18.84 2.61
C GLN A 589 -29.62 19.05 3.61
N GLN A 590 -30.31 17.98 4.00
CA GLN A 590 -31.38 18.05 5.01
C GLN A 590 -30.88 18.53 6.37
N VAL A 591 -29.72 18.03 6.83
CA VAL A 591 -29.11 18.44 8.10
C VAL A 591 -28.70 19.91 8.05
N ILE A 592 -28.07 20.36 6.98
CA ILE A 592 -27.67 21.76 6.80
C ILE A 592 -28.91 22.67 6.76
N SER A 593 -29.96 22.28 6.02
CA SER A 593 -31.22 23.02 5.96
C SER A 593 -31.88 23.13 7.33
N ALA A 594 -31.87 22.07 8.13
CA ALA A 594 -32.41 22.07 9.50
C ALA A 594 -31.59 22.98 10.42
N LEU A 595 -30.25 22.96 10.32
CA LEU A 595 -29.37 23.85 11.11
C LEU A 595 -29.65 25.32 10.80
N LEU A 596 -29.77 25.69 9.54
CA LEU A 596 -29.97 27.07 9.10
C LEU A 596 -31.44 27.54 9.26
N GLY A 597 -32.39 26.64 9.13
CA GLY A 597 -33.82 26.95 9.23
C GLY A 597 -34.37 26.77 10.65
N GLU A 598 -34.75 25.55 11.03
CA GLU A 598 -35.41 25.26 12.30
C GLU A 598 -34.53 25.55 13.52
N CYS A 599 -33.22 25.26 13.44
CA CYS A 599 -32.28 25.50 14.54
C CYS A 599 -31.86 26.96 14.68
N GLY A 600 -32.07 27.76 13.67
CA GLY A 600 -31.87 29.21 13.68
C GLY A 600 -30.39 29.63 13.67
N LEU A 601 -29.49 28.85 13.08
CA LEU A 601 -28.11 29.27 12.89
C LEU A 601 -28.02 30.40 11.87
N GLU A 602 -27.29 31.44 12.22
CA GLU A 602 -27.00 32.58 11.36
C GLU A 602 -25.50 32.62 11.06
N LEU A 603 -25.14 32.36 9.83
CA LEU A 603 -23.73 32.36 9.42
C LEU A 603 -23.23 33.77 9.20
N GLN A 604 -22.04 34.09 9.72
CA GLN A 604 -21.34 35.33 9.43
C GLN A 604 -20.58 35.13 8.11
N GLU A 605 -21.18 35.63 7.01
CA GLU A 605 -20.65 35.51 5.66
C GLU A 605 -20.06 36.84 5.20
N GLU A 606 -18.98 36.80 4.41
CA GLU A 606 -18.41 37.99 3.79
C GLU A 606 -19.28 38.50 2.62
N GLY A 607 -20.00 37.60 1.96
CA GLY A 607 -20.99 37.89 0.93
C GLY A 607 -20.42 38.12 -0.47
N GLU A 608 -19.18 38.53 -0.58
CA GLU A 608 -18.50 38.84 -1.84
C GLU A 608 -17.43 37.83 -2.22
N LEU A 609 -17.15 37.70 -3.51
CA LEU A 609 -16.02 36.95 -4.01
C LEU A 609 -14.71 37.67 -3.68
N SER A 610 -13.66 36.91 -3.35
CA SER A 610 -12.34 37.51 -3.10
C SER A 610 -11.75 38.10 -4.39
N ALA A 611 -10.89 39.10 -4.24
CA ALA A 611 -10.14 39.67 -5.35
C ALA A 611 -9.24 38.63 -6.04
N GLU A 612 -8.67 37.72 -5.26
CA GLU A 612 -7.82 36.62 -5.76
C GLU A 612 -8.60 35.65 -6.64
N PHE A 613 -9.81 35.26 -6.20
CA PHE A 613 -10.70 34.42 -7.01
C PHE A 613 -11.13 35.14 -8.29
N SER A 614 -11.53 36.39 -8.19
CA SER A 614 -11.95 37.20 -9.33
C SER A 614 -10.85 37.37 -10.36
N ALA A 615 -9.58 37.47 -9.92
CA ALA A 615 -8.43 37.57 -10.81
C ALA A 615 -8.17 36.27 -11.61
N VAL A 616 -8.51 35.12 -11.06
CA VAL A 616 -8.35 33.81 -11.74
C VAL A 616 -9.59 33.42 -12.55
N ALA A 617 -10.78 33.83 -12.11
CA ALA A 617 -12.06 33.50 -12.73
C ALA A 617 -12.35 34.37 -13.97
N THR A 618 -11.38 34.50 -14.87
CA THR A 618 -11.46 35.17 -16.16
C THR A 618 -11.59 34.13 -17.27
N LEU A 619 -11.89 34.57 -18.51
CA LEU A 619 -11.91 33.66 -19.65
C LEU A 619 -10.57 32.96 -19.85
N ALA A 620 -9.45 33.68 -19.73
CA ALA A 620 -8.10 33.11 -19.82
C ALA A 620 -7.83 32.12 -18.68
N GLY A 621 -8.18 32.47 -17.44
CA GLY A 621 -8.07 31.60 -16.29
C GLY A 621 -8.92 30.33 -16.42
N MET A 622 -10.13 30.44 -16.93
CA MET A 622 -11.01 29.30 -17.20
C MET A 622 -10.41 28.35 -18.23
N LEU A 623 -9.89 28.87 -19.34
CA LEU A 623 -9.28 28.08 -20.41
C LEU A 623 -8.00 27.37 -19.91
N ASP A 624 -7.20 28.04 -19.08
CA ASP A 624 -6.02 27.43 -18.45
C ASP A 624 -6.39 26.28 -17.52
N LYS A 625 -7.41 26.48 -16.69
CA LYS A 625 -7.88 25.48 -15.71
C LYS A 625 -8.60 24.28 -16.32
N LEU A 626 -9.03 24.34 -17.58
CA LEU A 626 -9.56 23.18 -18.30
C LEU A 626 -8.50 22.10 -18.57
N ASN A 627 -7.22 22.41 -18.36
CA ASN A 627 -6.10 21.49 -18.59
C ASN A 627 -6.06 20.93 -20.02
N ILE A 628 -6.35 21.76 -21.01
CA ILE A 628 -6.21 21.38 -22.41
C ILE A 628 -4.74 20.99 -22.68
N PRO A 629 -4.49 19.83 -23.30
CA PRO A 629 -3.11 19.37 -23.54
C PRO A 629 -2.27 20.44 -24.24
N THR A 630 -1.07 20.70 -23.76
CA THR A 630 -0.09 21.69 -24.29
C THR A 630 -0.49 23.17 -24.16
N VAL A 631 -1.67 23.47 -23.65
CA VAL A 631 -2.17 24.83 -23.42
C VAL A 631 -1.90 25.23 -21.98
N GLY A 632 -1.01 26.16 -21.75
CA GLY A 632 -0.74 26.78 -20.45
C GLY A 632 -1.27 28.20 -20.36
N PRO A 633 -0.96 28.96 -19.29
CA PRO A 633 -1.50 30.29 -19.04
C PRO A 633 -1.29 31.27 -20.20
N GLY A 634 -0.12 31.27 -20.85
CA GLY A 634 0.17 32.16 -21.98
C GLY A 634 -0.64 31.84 -23.21
N ALA A 635 -0.89 30.58 -23.51
CA ALA A 635 -1.74 30.17 -24.63
C ALA A 635 -3.23 30.46 -24.35
N ALA A 636 -3.67 30.22 -23.13
CA ALA A 636 -5.04 30.55 -22.67
C ALA A 636 -5.30 32.04 -22.76
N GLN A 637 -4.34 32.89 -22.37
CA GLN A 637 -4.42 34.34 -22.50
C GLN A 637 -4.58 34.77 -23.98
N LYS A 638 -3.79 34.18 -24.87
CA LYS A 638 -3.88 34.46 -26.33
C LYS A 638 -5.23 34.07 -26.90
N LEU A 639 -5.77 32.93 -26.49
CA LEU A 639 -7.13 32.52 -26.91
C LEU A 639 -8.21 33.50 -26.41
N ALA A 640 -8.15 33.89 -25.16
CA ALA A 640 -9.07 34.84 -24.57
C ALA A 640 -9.03 36.21 -25.28
N GLU A 641 -7.82 36.70 -25.54
CA GLU A 641 -7.65 37.99 -26.29
C GLU A 641 -8.16 37.91 -27.74
N ARG A 642 -7.93 36.76 -28.40
CA ARG A 642 -8.31 36.59 -29.78
C ARG A 642 -9.82 36.44 -29.96
N PHE A 643 -10.46 35.62 -29.15
CA PHE A 643 -11.85 35.24 -29.32
C PHE A 643 -12.83 35.99 -28.42
N GLY A 644 -12.36 36.53 -27.29
CA GLY A 644 -13.15 37.37 -26.37
C GLY A 644 -14.28 36.66 -25.63
N SER A 645 -14.66 35.45 -26.01
CA SER A 645 -15.67 34.64 -25.36
C SER A 645 -15.43 33.15 -25.53
N LEU A 646 -16.00 32.31 -24.66
CA LEU A 646 -15.94 30.87 -24.78
C LEU A 646 -16.55 30.37 -26.09
N GLU A 647 -17.71 30.89 -26.45
CA GLU A 647 -18.37 30.51 -27.71
C GLU A 647 -17.54 30.92 -28.94
N GLY A 648 -16.78 32.01 -28.84
CA GLY A 648 -15.81 32.37 -29.84
C GLY A 648 -14.69 31.34 -30.02
N VAL A 649 -14.19 30.79 -28.91
CA VAL A 649 -13.19 29.71 -28.94
C VAL A 649 -13.76 28.42 -29.51
N LEU A 650 -14.97 28.05 -29.11
CA LEU A 650 -15.65 26.84 -29.57
C LEU A 650 -15.99 26.88 -31.04
N GLY A 651 -16.42 28.02 -31.54
CA GLY A 651 -16.84 28.25 -32.94
C GLY A 651 -15.74 28.82 -33.84
N GLY A 652 -14.55 29.10 -33.32
CA GLY A 652 -13.43 29.69 -34.06
C GLY A 652 -12.97 28.80 -35.21
N ASP A 653 -12.73 29.43 -36.38
CA ASP A 653 -12.20 28.70 -37.51
C ASP A 653 -10.70 28.34 -37.31
N TRP A 654 -10.18 27.43 -38.14
CA TRP A 654 -8.80 27.00 -38.06
C TRP A 654 -7.81 28.13 -38.29
N LEU A 655 -8.12 29.04 -39.18
CA LEU A 655 -7.21 30.14 -39.50
C LEU A 655 -7.07 31.11 -38.31
N ASP A 656 -8.17 31.46 -37.68
CA ASP A 656 -8.16 32.27 -36.46
C ASP A 656 -7.43 31.60 -35.31
N MET A 657 -7.63 30.30 -35.13
CA MET A 657 -6.96 29.52 -34.11
C MET A 657 -5.44 29.49 -34.35
N ARG A 658 -5.01 29.35 -35.59
CA ARG A 658 -3.59 29.38 -35.99
C ARG A 658 -2.95 30.74 -35.85
N GLN A 659 -3.72 31.81 -35.96
CA GLN A 659 -3.21 33.16 -35.68
C GLN A 659 -2.96 33.38 -34.17
N ALA A 660 -3.76 32.77 -33.34
CA ALA A 660 -3.60 32.88 -31.90
C ALA A 660 -2.51 31.95 -31.35
N LEU A 661 -2.39 30.74 -31.87
CA LEU A 661 -1.55 29.67 -31.28
C LEU A 661 -0.71 28.96 -32.34
N PRO A 662 0.45 28.41 -31.95
CA PRO A 662 1.20 27.43 -32.74
C PRO A 662 0.35 26.22 -33.11
N GLU A 663 0.67 25.57 -34.24
CA GLU A 663 -0.12 24.47 -34.80
C GLU A 663 -0.47 23.36 -33.80
N LYS A 664 0.53 22.91 -33.05
CA LYS A 664 0.36 21.85 -32.05
C LYS A 664 -0.65 22.24 -30.98
N GLN A 665 -0.61 23.46 -30.49
CA GLN A 665 -1.56 23.95 -29.48
C GLN A 665 -2.94 24.20 -30.07
N ALA A 666 -3.00 24.78 -31.25
CA ALA A 666 -4.28 25.01 -31.95
C ALA A 666 -5.04 23.70 -32.23
N LYS A 667 -4.29 22.65 -32.63
CA LYS A 667 -4.84 21.34 -32.86
C LYS A 667 -5.36 20.71 -31.54
N ALA A 668 -4.58 20.83 -30.46
CA ALA A 668 -4.96 20.32 -29.13
C ALA A 668 -6.25 20.98 -28.61
N VAL A 669 -6.41 22.29 -28.79
CA VAL A 669 -7.65 23.02 -28.42
C VAL A 669 -8.84 22.50 -29.22
N ARG A 670 -8.67 22.33 -30.51
CA ARG A 670 -9.73 21.82 -31.38
C ARG A 670 -10.16 20.42 -31.03
N GLU A 671 -9.20 19.51 -30.88
CA GLU A 671 -9.47 18.13 -30.48
C GLU A 671 -10.14 18.04 -29.10
N PHE A 672 -9.74 18.89 -28.16
CA PHE A 672 -10.37 18.95 -26.85
C PHE A 672 -11.84 19.33 -26.91
N PHE A 673 -12.22 20.38 -27.67
CA PHE A 673 -13.58 20.87 -27.78
C PHE A 673 -14.43 20.14 -28.83
N ASP A 674 -13.85 19.38 -29.73
CA ASP A 674 -14.57 18.43 -30.58
C ASP A 674 -15.25 17.32 -29.78
N ASN A 675 -14.74 17.04 -28.58
CA ASN A 675 -15.43 16.22 -27.59
C ASN A 675 -16.60 17.04 -26.99
N ALA A 676 -17.83 16.57 -27.23
CA ALA A 676 -19.05 17.24 -26.77
C ALA A 676 -19.11 17.40 -25.25
N ASP A 677 -18.58 16.41 -24.48
CA ASP A 677 -18.58 16.45 -23.02
C ASP A 677 -17.68 17.56 -22.48
N ASN A 678 -16.52 17.76 -23.10
CA ASN A 678 -15.61 18.84 -22.75
C ASN A 678 -16.20 20.22 -23.04
N ALA A 679 -16.87 20.38 -24.19
CA ALA A 679 -17.54 21.60 -24.54
C ALA A 679 -18.70 21.90 -23.57
N GLN A 680 -19.48 20.91 -23.21
CA GLN A 680 -20.57 21.03 -22.24
C GLN A 680 -20.06 21.41 -20.85
N LEU A 681 -18.98 20.78 -20.40
CA LEU A 681 -18.32 21.09 -19.11
C LEU A 681 -17.83 22.55 -19.10
N ALA A 682 -17.16 23.00 -20.15
CA ALA A 682 -16.68 24.37 -20.26
C ALA A 682 -17.84 25.39 -20.21
N ARG A 683 -18.96 25.12 -20.86
CA ARG A 683 -20.16 25.95 -20.79
C ARG A 683 -20.78 25.95 -19.40
N ALA A 684 -20.80 24.82 -18.70
CA ALA A 684 -21.31 24.73 -17.34
C ALA A 684 -20.46 25.55 -16.37
N ILE A 685 -19.14 25.49 -16.51
CA ILE A 685 -18.19 26.28 -15.69
C ILE A 685 -18.41 27.78 -15.96
N GLU A 686 -18.49 28.20 -17.23
CA GLU A 686 -18.76 29.59 -17.59
C GLU A 686 -20.07 30.09 -16.99
N GLN A 687 -21.13 29.30 -17.11
CA GLN A 687 -22.45 29.67 -16.57
C GLN A 687 -22.38 29.84 -15.05
N GLN A 688 -21.70 28.94 -14.34
CA GLN A 688 -21.56 29.06 -12.88
C GLN A 688 -20.77 30.31 -12.48
N LEU A 689 -19.67 30.61 -13.16
CA LEU A 689 -18.88 31.82 -12.89
C LEU A 689 -19.69 33.09 -13.12
N ARG A 690 -20.52 33.11 -14.16
CA ARG A 690 -21.46 34.22 -14.41
C ARG A 690 -22.53 34.32 -13.33
N ASP A 691 -23.08 33.21 -12.89
CA ASP A 691 -24.05 33.16 -11.77
C ASP A 691 -23.45 33.67 -10.48
N PHE A 692 -22.14 33.49 -10.28
CA PHE A 692 -21.39 34.07 -9.16
C PHE A 692 -21.09 35.56 -9.32
N GLY A 693 -21.45 36.16 -10.43
CA GLY A 693 -21.27 37.57 -10.67
C GLY A 693 -20.02 37.96 -11.46
N MET A 694 -19.33 36.99 -12.05
CA MET A 694 -18.17 37.24 -12.90
C MET A 694 -18.63 37.63 -14.31
N HIS A 695 -18.07 38.72 -14.81
CA HIS A 695 -18.36 39.21 -16.17
C HIS A 695 -17.03 39.52 -16.85
N TRP A 696 -16.82 38.91 -18.04
CA TRP A 696 -15.73 39.26 -18.95
C TRP A 696 -16.30 39.58 -20.30
N GLU A 697 -16.79 40.81 -20.46
CA GLU A 697 -17.20 41.29 -21.76
C GLU A 697 -16.00 41.85 -22.49
N SER A 698 -15.71 41.22 -23.63
CA SER A 698 -14.69 41.63 -24.58
C SER A 698 -13.26 41.84 -24.00
N GLU A 699 -12.58 40.79 -23.60
CA GLU A 699 -11.11 40.77 -23.60
C GLU A 699 -10.55 40.79 -25.06
N LYS A 700 -11.38 40.93 -26.08
CA LYS A 700 -10.94 41.39 -27.37
C LYS A 700 -10.31 42.76 -27.19
N LYS A 701 -9.00 42.76 -26.90
CA LYS A 701 -8.23 43.95 -27.24
C LYS A 701 -8.48 44.21 -28.71
N VAL A 702 -9.18 45.26 -28.99
CA VAL A 702 -9.41 45.79 -30.32
C VAL A 702 -8.04 46.15 -30.88
N ALA A 703 -7.39 45.17 -31.49
CA ALA A 703 -6.27 45.46 -32.38
C ALA A 703 -6.76 46.10 -33.67
N GLU A 704 -8.06 46.18 -33.84
CA GLU A 704 -8.71 46.92 -34.96
C GLU A 704 -8.62 48.43 -34.67
N GLY A 705 -7.60 49.04 -35.25
CA GLY A 705 -7.34 50.48 -35.11
C GLY A 705 -5.93 50.84 -34.63
N LEU A 706 -5.12 49.87 -34.23
CA LEU A 706 -3.72 50.16 -33.95
C LEU A 706 -2.88 50.32 -35.24
N PRO A 707 -1.91 51.22 -35.25
CA PRO A 707 -1.16 51.59 -36.49
C PRO A 707 -0.47 50.43 -37.19
N LEU A 708 -0.05 49.42 -36.44
CA LEU A 708 0.70 48.25 -36.95
C LEU A 708 -0.09 46.94 -36.82
N ALA A 709 -1.41 47.03 -36.66
CA ALA A 709 -2.27 45.84 -36.55
C ALA A 709 -2.12 44.94 -37.79
N GLY A 710 -1.91 43.63 -37.54
CA GLY A 710 -1.73 42.63 -38.59
C GLY A 710 -0.34 42.58 -39.22
N GLN A 711 0.60 43.43 -38.80
CA GLN A 711 1.98 43.42 -39.29
C GLN A 711 2.91 42.52 -38.45
N THR A 712 3.79 41.81 -39.09
CA THR A 712 4.85 41.03 -38.46
C THR A 712 6.19 41.74 -38.61
N TRP A 713 6.84 42.00 -37.50
CA TRP A 713 8.14 42.65 -37.41
C TRP A 713 9.18 41.73 -36.83
N VAL A 714 10.43 41.92 -37.24
CA VAL A 714 11.60 41.17 -36.73
C VAL A 714 12.67 42.15 -36.27
N LEU A 715 13.23 41.91 -35.09
CA LEU A 715 14.35 42.65 -34.51
C LEU A 715 15.63 41.84 -34.65
N THR A 716 16.68 42.47 -35.21
CA THR A 716 18.00 41.82 -35.35
C THR A 716 19.14 42.78 -35.05
N GLY A 717 20.30 42.29 -34.71
CA GLY A 717 21.44 43.12 -34.29
C GLY A 717 21.26 43.68 -32.87
N THR A 718 22.18 44.55 -32.47
CA THR A 718 22.15 45.24 -31.17
C THR A 718 21.58 46.63 -31.37
N LEU A 719 20.56 46.96 -30.59
CA LEU A 719 19.99 48.33 -30.55
C LEU A 719 20.77 49.12 -29.50
N GLU A 720 21.16 50.37 -29.83
CA GLU A 720 21.99 51.22 -28.96
C GLU A 720 21.16 52.07 -28.00
N VAL A 721 19.98 52.50 -28.41
CA VAL A 721 19.10 53.39 -27.63
C VAL A 721 18.18 52.64 -26.70
N MET A 722 17.74 51.43 -27.04
CA MET A 722 16.86 50.62 -26.25
C MET A 722 17.20 49.13 -26.37
N SER A 723 16.82 48.32 -25.38
CA SER A 723 16.90 46.88 -25.48
C SER A 723 15.94 46.29 -26.50
N ARG A 724 16.22 45.06 -26.99
CA ARG A 724 15.29 44.36 -27.89
C ARG A 724 13.94 44.11 -27.25
N ASP A 725 13.92 43.88 -25.95
CA ASP A 725 12.69 43.62 -25.23
C ASP A 725 11.82 44.85 -25.15
N VAL A 726 12.43 46.04 -24.90
CA VAL A 726 11.72 47.32 -24.91
C VAL A 726 11.19 47.63 -26.30
N ALA A 727 12.00 47.42 -27.35
CA ALA A 727 11.57 47.60 -28.74
C ALA A 727 10.39 46.67 -29.11
N LYS A 728 10.46 45.44 -28.62
CA LYS A 728 9.37 44.45 -28.79
C LYS A 728 8.08 44.92 -28.13
N GLU A 729 8.11 45.35 -26.87
CA GLU A 729 6.96 45.87 -26.16
C GLU A 729 6.32 47.10 -26.88
N LYS A 730 7.14 48.00 -27.34
CA LYS A 730 6.67 49.17 -28.09
C LYS A 730 5.99 48.79 -29.39
N LEU A 731 6.51 47.85 -30.16
CA LEU A 731 5.89 47.34 -31.37
C LEU A 731 4.60 46.59 -31.10
N GLU A 732 4.60 45.78 -30.06
CA GLU A 732 3.39 45.04 -29.65
C GLU A 732 2.28 45.99 -29.15
N SER A 733 2.63 47.07 -28.46
CA SER A 733 1.67 48.12 -28.06
C SER A 733 1.01 48.82 -29.24
N LEU A 734 1.66 48.84 -30.40
CA LEU A 734 1.14 49.36 -31.67
C LEU A 734 0.39 48.31 -32.50
N GLY A 735 0.24 47.10 -31.99
CA GLY A 735 -0.49 46.02 -32.64
C GLY A 735 0.34 45.14 -33.58
N ALA A 736 1.66 45.33 -33.64
CA ALA A 736 2.54 44.48 -34.41
C ALA A 736 2.84 43.16 -33.71
N LYS A 737 3.10 42.10 -34.47
CA LYS A 737 3.63 40.84 -33.98
C LYS A 737 5.12 40.83 -34.18
N VAL A 738 5.91 40.58 -33.12
CA VAL A 738 7.37 40.46 -33.23
C VAL A 738 7.74 38.99 -33.31
N ALA A 739 8.38 38.61 -34.45
CA ALA A 739 8.79 37.27 -34.75
C ALA A 739 10.31 37.08 -34.59
N GLY A 740 10.76 35.87 -34.28
CA GLY A 740 12.18 35.54 -34.13
C GLY A 740 12.90 35.26 -35.44
N SER A 741 12.19 35.09 -36.54
CA SER A 741 12.79 34.79 -37.88
C SER A 741 12.12 35.55 -39.01
N VAL A 742 12.87 35.84 -40.06
CA VAL A 742 12.37 36.53 -41.26
C VAL A 742 11.77 35.52 -42.23
N SER A 743 10.58 35.83 -42.73
CA SER A 743 9.85 35.03 -43.70
C SER A 743 9.20 35.96 -44.76
N ALA A 744 8.66 35.40 -45.82
CA ALA A 744 7.88 36.15 -46.82
C ALA A 744 6.67 36.91 -46.25
N LYS A 745 6.26 36.57 -45.03
CA LYS A 745 5.12 37.24 -44.30
C LYS A 745 5.63 38.36 -43.37
N THR A 746 6.95 38.59 -43.26
CA THR A 746 7.53 39.68 -42.47
C THR A 746 7.30 41.01 -43.17
N HIS A 747 6.70 41.98 -42.46
CA HIS A 747 6.43 43.32 -43.02
C HIS A 747 7.63 44.25 -42.90
N CYS A 748 8.35 44.16 -41.80
CA CYS A 748 9.51 45.01 -41.56
C CYS A 748 10.52 44.35 -40.64
N VAL A 749 11.79 44.64 -40.90
CA VAL A 749 12.94 44.22 -40.04
C VAL A 749 13.62 45.47 -39.50
N VAL A 750 13.82 45.53 -38.19
CA VAL A 750 14.67 46.54 -37.55
C VAL A 750 16.03 45.94 -37.34
N ALA A 751 17.06 46.50 -37.97
CA ALA A 751 18.41 46.00 -37.96
C ALA A 751 19.35 47.00 -37.28
N GLY A 752 19.91 46.60 -36.12
CA GLY A 752 20.97 47.30 -35.45
C GLY A 752 22.37 46.78 -35.89
N PRO A 753 23.46 47.37 -35.37
CA PRO A 753 24.79 46.85 -35.60
C PRO A 753 24.94 45.34 -35.27
N GLY A 754 25.65 44.64 -36.16
CA GLY A 754 25.82 43.20 -36.00
C GLY A 754 24.66 42.35 -36.47
N ALA A 755 23.74 42.92 -37.24
CA ALA A 755 22.63 42.16 -37.82
C ALA A 755 23.18 41.21 -38.92
N GLY A 756 23.22 39.93 -38.60
CA GLY A 756 23.79 38.88 -39.45
C GLY A 756 22.84 38.31 -40.50
N SER A 757 22.63 36.97 -40.47
CA SER A 757 21.86 36.21 -41.46
C SER A 757 20.38 36.67 -41.63
N LYS A 758 19.77 37.28 -40.63
CA LYS A 758 18.38 37.79 -40.71
C LYS A 758 18.28 39.03 -41.64
N LEU A 759 19.30 39.89 -41.63
CA LEU A 759 19.35 41.03 -42.53
C LEU A 759 19.52 40.58 -43.99
N ALA A 760 20.44 39.61 -44.20
CA ALA A 760 20.66 39.02 -45.52
C ALA A 760 19.36 38.40 -46.09
N LYS A 761 18.65 37.65 -45.24
CA LYS A 761 17.38 37.03 -45.63
C LYS A 761 16.26 38.05 -45.90
N ALA A 762 16.22 39.14 -45.15
CA ALA A 762 15.29 40.25 -45.42
C ALA A 762 15.53 40.90 -46.75
N SER A 763 16.78 41.13 -47.13
CA SER A 763 17.19 41.67 -48.41
C SER A 763 16.87 40.72 -49.57
N GLU A 764 17.07 39.41 -49.37
CA GLU A 764 16.72 38.39 -50.36
C GLU A 764 15.19 38.29 -50.62
N LEU A 765 14.39 38.45 -49.59
CA LEU A 765 12.94 38.38 -49.64
C LEU A 765 12.27 39.73 -49.98
N GLY A 766 13.05 40.81 -50.15
CA GLY A 766 12.52 42.15 -50.44
C GLY A 766 11.74 42.76 -49.28
N VAL A 767 11.97 42.36 -48.05
CA VAL A 767 11.33 42.88 -46.84
C VAL A 767 11.90 44.25 -46.49
N LYS A 768 11.04 45.20 -46.12
CA LYS A 768 11.45 46.54 -45.66
C LYS A 768 12.39 46.43 -44.46
N VAL A 769 13.53 47.07 -44.53
CA VAL A 769 14.51 47.12 -43.43
C VAL A 769 14.64 48.57 -42.93
N LEU A 770 14.56 48.75 -41.62
CA LEU A 770 14.82 49.99 -40.90
C LEU A 770 16.07 49.88 -40.08
N ASP A 771 16.91 50.91 -40.05
CA ASP A 771 17.93 51.05 -39.02
C ASP A 771 17.28 51.58 -37.70
N GLU A 772 18.08 51.64 -36.64
CA GLU A 772 17.55 52.09 -35.35
C GLU A 772 17.04 53.53 -35.36
N ALA A 773 17.70 54.43 -36.07
CA ALA A 773 17.29 55.83 -36.21
C ALA A 773 15.95 55.95 -36.93
N GLN A 774 15.77 55.22 -38.04
CA GLN A 774 14.50 55.16 -38.80
C GLN A 774 13.40 54.51 -37.97
N PHE A 775 13.70 53.51 -37.15
CA PHE A 775 12.77 52.87 -36.23
C PHE A 775 12.29 53.86 -35.17
N LEU A 776 13.20 54.61 -34.55
CA LEU A 776 12.87 55.63 -33.55
C LEU A 776 12.00 56.75 -34.15
N ASP A 777 12.30 57.20 -35.37
CA ASP A 777 11.47 58.19 -36.07
C ASP A 777 10.06 57.64 -36.33
N GLN A 778 9.92 56.39 -36.66
CA GLN A 778 8.64 55.75 -36.90
C GLN A 778 7.84 55.59 -35.58
N LEU A 779 8.48 55.25 -34.46
CA LEU A 779 7.86 55.23 -33.14
C LEU A 779 7.34 56.63 -32.75
N LYS A 780 8.10 57.69 -32.97
CA LYS A 780 7.69 59.07 -32.72
C LYS A 780 6.49 59.46 -33.55
N ALA A 781 6.44 59.05 -34.84
CA ALA A 781 5.31 59.27 -35.71
C ALA A 781 3.98 58.65 -35.18
N TYR A 782 4.10 57.57 -34.35
CA TYR A 782 2.99 56.94 -33.70
C TYR A 782 2.74 57.40 -32.25
N GLY A 783 3.47 58.46 -31.82
CA GLY A 783 3.32 59.05 -30.50
C GLY A 783 3.97 58.29 -29.34
N ILE A 784 4.96 57.44 -29.65
CA ILE A 784 5.74 56.70 -28.65
C ILE A 784 7.12 57.33 -28.51
N GLU A 785 7.47 57.81 -27.32
CA GLU A 785 8.81 58.30 -27.01
C GLU A 785 9.78 57.15 -26.87
N ALA A 786 11.05 57.41 -27.28
CA ALA A 786 12.14 56.42 -27.29
C ALA A 786 12.56 55.93 -25.91
#